data_7916c3fca30f2a8534bff74fd565eddf
#
_entry.id   7916c3fca30f2a8534bff74fd565eddf
#
_cell.length_a   1.000
_cell.length_b   1.000
_cell.length_c   1.000
_cell.angle_alpha   90.00
_cell.angle_beta   90.00
_cell.angle_gamma   90.00
#
_symmetry.space_group_name_H-M   'P 1'
#
loop_
_entity.id
_entity.type
_entity.pdbx_description
1 polymer ?
#
loop_
_entity_poly.entity_id
_entity_poly.type
_entity_poly.pdbx_seq_one_letter_code
_entity_poly.pdbx_strand_id
1 'polypeptide(L)'
;MLMAFLHGRLSERPIIEWALRSKPHEIVKRVAVLQSLEFLDAKQLKEPWRSAWRLIEESWDQELPQSSGIDAYRVQRRIAAGERSGSLISAIIALVQPRLEVDARSERPKAVTSKRPRRVEDLFHASLSSQKLADLDIYRLDSIDEVDFLTSLGIAIEGAVNYGIALGRRLGWEGDHKFWRIGQLHYVGYQVRNEDGYNWDVDKFHDGIAPSVKLLDAVVKRIGALDPGQARAFVSRWKQMSTPIHLRLWASLSQVGELTSADELTEALPALEDRPFWDIHAFPEIAELRALRFDDVAEKARNRMVARIKRGPPRTFWPRGTDRVRVKGAQQYWAARELRRIEVAGSRLPASAASWLAGLLDEFQELRNMNSIQFGFLTSGTARWVKPEPDDRFNDLVGEALLRALEGALASASSSWSDDPAERASDWIRSGDNASLILSELEAARDGGAEFPNTWDRFGWSHNPPNRDNEGAPEHRRTGDRVLALLELLPAATVEPAIQGITHWISSWERVVTQSPTLLAVWIKLWPIAVAATNETTDETDTIDLNQIVGSSPEEEPSDLDTLNTATGRLVGVFLASCPTIQGDENPFERNEPLRVMRDSIIAADGKSGLIGRHRLIEELPYFLKADEEWAKRNLVAPLAENDAESLALWRAIARRTQFTKVLEVIGHQFADRATDRRLGRETRSSLLSSLVLESLHAFREGRDPVIANAKVQQTLRAADDEVRANAAQTVQRFLSWMSTDPTVRPRQSADEIFRLAIAPFLENVWPQERSLATRGVSAAFADLPAAAGRAFSEAVDAVERFLVPFDCWSMSDFGLGGDVDGTPRLAFISTPEIAAALLRLLNISIGTAEGSVVPMDLAEALDQIRSAAGRLVQDSAFRRLETVARRR
;
A
#
# COMPACT_ATOMS: atom_id res chain seq x y z
N MET A 1 -40.89 8.15 -2.44
CA MET A 1 -41.04 6.98 -1.56
C MET A 1 -39.93 6.93 -0.50
N LEU A 2 -38.66 6.99 -0.84
CA LEU A 2 -37.55 6.93 0.13
C LEU A 2 -37.55 8.09 1.14
N MET A 3 -37.77 9.35 0.71
CA MET A 3 -37.91 10.50 1.62
C MET A 3 -39.07 10.32 2.61
N ALA A 4 -40.21 9.79 2.17
CA ALA A 4 -41.34 9.52 3.05
C ALA A 4 -41.03 8.42 4.08
N PHE A 5 -40.18 7.46 3.73
CA PHE A 5 -39.69 6.42 4.65
C PHE A 5 -38.72 7.01 5.69
N LEU A 6 -37.85 7.92 5.27
CA LEU A 6 -36.86 8.56 6.15
C LEU A 6 -37.48 9.59 7.11
N HIS A 7 -38.66 10.11 6.74
CA HIS A 7 -39.34 11.12 7.56
C HIS A 7 -39.63 10.61 8.98
N GLY A 8 -39.12 11.32 9.97
CA GLY A 8 -39.25 10.95 11.39
C GLY A 8 -38.32 9.84 11.90
N ARG A 9 -37.51 9.22 11.02
CA ARG A 9 -36.62 8.09 11.37
C ARG A 9 -35.14 8.45 11.42
N LEU A 10 -34.75 9.68 11.16
CA LEU A 10 -33.35 10.11 11.17
C LEU A 10 -32.67 10.03 12.55
N SER A 11 -33.44 9.75 13.62
CA SER A 11 -32.95 9.44 14.97
C SER A 11 -32.89 7.95 15.26
N GLU A 12 -32.95 7.09 14.24
CA GLU A 12 -32.86 5.65 14.38
C GLU A 12 -31.46 5.18 13.95
N ARG A 13 -30.81 4.36 14.76
CA ARG A 13 -29.48 3.81 14.48
C ARG A 13 -29.40 3.05 13.14
N PRO A 14 -30.36 2.18 12.78
CA PRO A 14 -30.35 1.47 11.50
C PRO A 14 -30.31 2.40 10.29
N ILE A 15 -30.88 3.60 10.41
CA ILE A 15 -30.88 4.59 9.31
C ILE A 15 -29.50 5.22 9.15
N ILE A 16 -28.80 5.52 10.24
CA ILE A 16 -27.39 5.96 10.17
C ILE A 16 -26.50 4.86 9.59
N GLU A 17 -26.60 3.64 10.09
CA GLU A 17 -25.83 2.51 9.59
C GLU A 17 -26.10 2.24 8.09
N TRP A 18 -27.35 2.39 7.66
CA TRP A 18 -27.70 2.31 6.25
C TRP A 18 -27.08 3.44 5.42
N ALA A 19 -27.10 4.67 5.93
CA ALA A 19 -26.50 5.84 5.26
C ALA A 19 -24.97 5.72 5.12
N LEU A 20 -24.30 5.24 6.16
CA LEU A 20 -22.86 4.97 6.17
C LEU A 20 -22.42 3.91 5.17
N ARG A 21 -23.31 2.97 4.81
CA ARG A 21 -23.07 1.99 3.76
C ARG A 21 -23.37 2.51 2.36
N SER A 22 -23.88 3.73 2.24
CA SER A 22 -24.24 4.30 0.94
C SER A 22 -22.98 4.68 0.16
N LYS A 23 -22.83 4.09 -1.01
CA LYS A 23 -21.69 4.30 -1.90
C LYS A 23 -21.80 5.60 -2.68
N PRO A 24 -20.69 6.20 -3.18
CA PRO A 24 -20.70 7.45 -3.94
C PRO A 24 -21.64 7.46 -5.15
N HIS A 25 -21.77 6.34 -5.84
CA HIS A 25 -22.65 6.23 -7.01
C HIS A 25 -24.14 6.10 -6.67
N GLU A 26 -24.50 5.88 -5.42
CA GLU A 26 -25.89 5.79 -4.97
C GLU A 26 -26.50 7.19 -4.70
N ILE A 27 -26.34 8.09 -5.67
CA ILE A 27 -26.70 9.51 -5.58
C ILE A 27 -28.15 9.68 -5.10
N VAL A 28 -29.08 8.87 -5.59
CA VAL A 28 -30.49 8.95 -5.21
C VAL A 28 -30.70 8.74 -3.71
N LYS A 29 -29.95 7.82 -3.10
CA LYS A 29 -30.02 7.56 -1.64
C LYS A 29 -29.50 8.75 -0.85
N ARG A 30 -28.33 9.27 -1.23
CA ARG A 30 -27.69 10.43 -0.58
C ARG A 30 -28.54 11.68 -0.70
N VAL A 31 -29.01 11.98 -1.91
CA VAL A 31 -29.92 13.11 -2.14
C VAL A 31 -31.20 12.99 -1.31
N ALA A 32 -31.80 11.81 -1.19
CA ALA A 32 -32.98 11.63 -0.35
C ALA A 32 -32.72 11.90 1.13
N VAL A 33 -31.53 11.53 1.64
CA VAL A 33 -31.10 11.85 3.02
C VAL A 33 -30.93 13.35 3.16
N LEU A 34 -30.15 14.00 2.27
CA LEU A 34 -29.86 15.43 2.34
C LEU A 34 -31.16 16.27 2.29
N GLN A 35 -32.04 15.96 1.35
CA GLN A 35 -33.35 16.60 1.28
C GLN A 35 -34.18 16.36 2.54
N SER A 36 -34.13 15.13 3.11
CA SER A 36 -34.84 14.86 4.36
C SER A 36 -34.29 15.68 5.54
N LEU A 37 -32.98 15.94 5.57
CA LEU A 37 -32.33 16.80 6.56
C LEU A 37 -32.68 18.28 6.38
N GLU A 38 -32.79 18.76 5.14
CA GLU A 38 -33.18 20.15 4.81
C GLU A 38 -34.63 20.46 5.25
N PHE A 39 -35.56 19.49 5.11
CA PHE A 39 -36.96 19.64 5.51
C PHE A 39 -37.20 19.51 7.00
N LEU A 40 -36.18 19.05 7.77
CA LEU A 40 -36.33 18.94 9.23
C LEU A 40 -36.00 20.27 9.90
N ASP A 41 -36.94 20.76 10.72
CA ASP A 41 -36.65 21.88 11.63
C ASP A 41 -35.45 21.50 12.53
N ALA A 42 -34.45 22.37 12.60
CA ALA A 42 -33.25 22.17 13.40
C ALA A 42 -33.52 21.80 14.88
N LYS A 43 -34.75 22.07 15.36
CA LYS A 43 -35.20 21.73 16.73
C LYS A 43 -35.67 20.28 16.88
N GLN A 44 -35.97 19.59 15.79
CA GLN A 44 -36.51 18.23 15.81
C GLN A 44 -35.42 17.17 15.95
N LEU A 45 -34.21 17.41 15.38
CA LEU A 45 -33.08 16.50 15.48
C LEU A 45 -32.19 16.89 16.67
N LYS A 46 -32.22 16.11 17.74
CA LYS A 46 -31.45 16.33 18.99
C LYS A 46 -30.03 15.80 18.82
N GLU A 47 -29.12 16.27 19.70
CA GLU A 47 -27.79 15.64 19.82
C GLU A 47 -27.92 14.23 20.42
N PRO A 48 -27.06 13.24 19.99
CA PRO A 48 -25.91 13.39 19.07
C PRO A 48 -26.26 13.22 17.58
N TRP A 49 -27.52 12.97 17.25
CA TRP A 49 -27.99 12.68 15.88
C TRP A 49 -27.72 13.84 14.90
N ARG A 50 -27.90 15.07 15.37
CA ARG A 50 -27.61 16.24 14.52
C ARG A 50 -26.13 16.30 14.12
N SER A 51 -25.23 16.14 15.09
CA SER A 51 -23.80 16.13 14.84
C SER A 51 -23.39 14.95 13.98
N ALA A 52 -24.00 13.78 14.20
CA ALA A 52 -23.75 12.59 13.41
C ALA A 52 -24.08 12.80 11.92
N TRP A 53 -25.26 13.33 11.60
CA TRP A 53 -25.66 13.59 10.21
C TRP A 53 -24.77 14.63 9.53
N ARG A 54 -24.37 15.69 10.24
CA ARG A 54 -23.43 16.67 9.69
C ARG A 54 -22.07 16.07 9.33
N LEU A 55 -21.58 15.13 10.14
CA LEU A 55 -20.33 14.45 9.84
C LEU A 55 -20.48 13.48 8.65
N ILE A 56 -21.62 12.79 8.55
CA ILE A 56 -21.90 11.91 7.38
C ILE A 56 -21.99 12.74 6.09
N GLU A 57 -22.76 13.83 6.11
CA GLU A 57 -22.87 14.76 4.97
C GLU A 57 -21.49 15.25 4.53
N GLU A 58 -20.70 15.75 5.48
CA GLU A 58 -19.36 16.25 5.19
C GLU A 58 -18.41 15.16 4.67
N SER A 59 -18.52 13.93 5.16
CA SER A 59 -17.72 12.83 4.64
C SER A 59 -18.07 12.52 3.18
N TRP A 60 -19.33 12.58 2.82
CA TRP A 60 -19.79 12.39 1.44
C TRP A 60 -19.28 13.48 0.49
N ASP A 61 -19.21 14.73 0.96
CA ASP A 61 -18.67 15.85 0.18
C ASP A 61 -17.16 15.76 -0.03
N GLN A 62 -16.47 15.04 0.86
CA GLN A 62 -15.02 14.85 0.83
C GLN A 62 -14.58 13.56 0.16
N GLU A 63 -15.52 12.67 -0.20
CA GLU A 63 -15.18 11.46 -0.94
C GLU A 63 -14.55 11.81 -2.27
N LEU A 64 -13.29 11.45 -2.44
CA LEU A 64 -12.65 11.47 -3.75
C LEU A 64 -12.87 10.13 -4.46
N PRO A 65 -12.88 10.14 -5.81
CA PRO A 65 -12.58 8.92 -6.55
C PRO A 65 -11.29 8.34 -5.98
N GLN A 66 -11.26 7.04 -5.73
CA GLN A 66 -10.07 6.37 -5.18
C GLN A 66 -8.86 6.75 -6.04
N SER A 67 -7.99 7.60 -5.48
CA SER A 67 -6.75 7.96 -6.16
C SER A 67 -5.81 6.76 -6.06
N SER A 68 -5.52 6.16 -7.19
CA SER A 68 -4.47 5.15 -7.27
C SER A 68 -3.12 5.81 -6.93
N GLY A 69 -2.14 5.04 -6.43
CA GLY A 69 -0.77 5.54 -6.18
C GLY A 69 -0.09 6.22 -7.38
N ILE A 70 -0.75 6.23 -8.53
CA ILE A 70 -0.43 6.97 -9.75
C ILE A 70 -0.38 8.48 -9.52
N ASP A 71 -1.18 9.04 -8.59
CA ASP A 71 -1.24 10.50 -8.39
C ASP A 71 0.04 11.08 -7.77
N ALA A 72 0.70 10.34 -6.87
CA ALA A 72 1.99 10.75 -6.32
C ALA A 72 3.08 10.77 -7.41
N TYR A 73 3.10 9.77 -8.30
CA TYR A 73 4.03 9.75 -9.45
C TYR A 73 3.74 10.87 -10.44
N ARG A 74 2.48 11.23 -10.66
CA ARG A 74 2.11 12.37 -11.51
C ARG A 74 2.64 13.67 -10.92
N VAL A 75 2.48 13.90 -9.62
CA VAL A 75 3.04 15.07 -8.93
C VAL A 75 4.55 15.10 -9.06
N GLN A 76 5.24 13.98 -8.81
CA GLN A 76 6.69 13.88 -8.96
C GLN A 76 7.16 14.25 -10.38
N ARG A 77 6.49 13.73 -11.40
CA ARG A 77 6.80 14.00 -12.82
C ARG A 77 6.60 15.47 -13.17
N ARG A 78 5.51 16.10 -12.67
CA ARG A 78 5.24 17.52 -12.89
C ARG A 78 6.32 18.41 -12.25
N ILE A 79 6.72 18.10 -11.02
CA ILE A 79 7.80 18.80 -10.34
C ILE A 79 9.13 18.62 -11.10
N ALA A 80 9.44 17.38 -11.54
CA ALA A 80 10.63 17.06 -12.31
C ALA A 80 10.69 17.79 -13.66
N ALA A 81 9.53 18.04 -14.26
CA ALA A 81 9.40 18.79 -15.49
C ALA A 81 9.47 20.32 -15.29
N GLY A 82 9.73 20.80 -14.06
CA GLY A 82 9.88 22.23 -13.75
C GLY A 82 8.56 23.01 -13.59
N GLU A 83 7.41 22.33 -13.47
CA GLU A 83 6.14 23.00 -13.24
C GLU A 83 6.08 23.70 -11.88
N ARG A 84 5.57 24.95 -11.85
CA ARG A 84 5.42 25.79 -10.65
C ARG A 84 4.06 26.48 -10.64
N SER A 85 3.01 25.75 -11.02
CA SER A 85 1.66 26.31 -11.18
C SER A 85 0.81 26.13 -9.92
N GLY A 86 -0.25 26.93 -9.80
CA GLY A 86 -1.29 26.75 -8.78
C GLY A 86 -2.01 25.38 -8.92
N SER A 87 -2.10 24.85 -10.13
CA SER A 87 -2.63 23.50 -10.38
C SER A 87 -1.76 22.40 -9.78
N LEU A 88 -0.43 22.57 -9.81
CA LEU A 88 0.49 21.64 -9.12
C LEU A 88 0.31 21.75 -7.60
N ILE A 89 0.19 22.96 -7.05
CA ILE A 89 -0.11 23.16 -5.62
C ILE A 89 -1.40 22.42 -5.25
N SER A 90 -2.46 22.59 -6.03
CA SER A 90 -3.73 21.89 -5.77
C SER A 90 -3.59 20.37 -5.81
N ALA A 91 -2.78 19.83 -6.73
CA ALA A 91 -2.51 18.40 -6.81
C ALA A 91 -1.72 17.90 -5.58
N ILE A 92 -0.73 18.66 -5.12
CA ILE A 92 0.03 18.33 -3.89
C ILE A 92 -0.90 18.36 -2.68
N ILE A 93 -1.75 19.39 -2.56
CA ILE A 93 -2.72 19.48 -1.46
C ILE A 93 -3.67 18.29 -1.47
N ALA A 94 -4.15 17.85 -2.63
CA ALA A 94 -5.01 16.69 -2.75
C ALA A 94 -4.39 15.40 -2.18
N LEU A 95 -3.05 15.26 -2.22
CA LEU A 95 -2.32 14.14 -1.64
C LEU A 95 -2.21 14.19 -0.11
N VAL A 96 -2.15 15.39 0.48
CA VAL A 96 -1.80 15.53 1.90
C VAL A 96 -2.94 16.06 2.76
N GLN A 97 -4.03 16.51 2.16
CA GLN A 97 -5.13 17.14 2.89
C GLN A 97 -5.87 16.12 3.76
N PRO A 98 -5.99 16.37 5.07
CA PRO A 98 -6.80 15.55 5.95
C PRO A 98 -8.28 15.60 5.56
N ARG A 99 -8.97 14.46 5.66
CA ARG A 99 -10.38 14.30 5.34
C ARG A 99 -11.09 13.59 6.45
N LEU A 100 -12.39 13.77 6.49
CA LEU A 100 -13.24 13.06 7.43
C LEU A 100 -13.61 11.70 6.84
N GLU A 101 -13.26 10.65 7.55
CA GLU A 101 -13.71 9.28 7.29
C GLU A 101 -14.70 8.85 8.35
N VAL A 102 -15.82 8.30 7.92
CA VAL A 102 -16.85 7.75 8.81
C VAL A 102 -17.10 6.30 8.43
N ASP A 103 -17.04 5.42 9.41
CA ASP A 103 -17.19 3.97 9.21
C ASP A 103 -18.31 3.42 10.12
N ALA A 104 -19.14 2.56 9.53
CA ALA A 104 -20.14 1.79 10.24
C ALA A 104 -19.53 0.63 11.06
N ARG A 105 -18.26 0.26 10.80
CA ARG A 105 -17.61 -0.85 11.47
C ARG A 105 -17.18 -0.47 12.88
N SER A 106 -17.85 -1.04 13.84
CA SER A 106 -17.32 -1.13 15.20
C SER A 106 -16.27 -2.26 15.21
N GLU A 107 -14.99 -1.93 15.17
CA GLU A 107 -13.89 -2.90 15.40
C GLU A 107 -13.87 -3.42 16.86
N ARG A 108 -14.77 -2.97 17.69
CA ARG A 108 -14.89 -3.48 19.06
C ARG A 108 -15.83 -4.67 19.08
N PRO A 109 -15.37 -5.86 19.47
CA PRO A 109 -16.25 -7.00 19.70
C PRO A 109 -17.29 -6.60 20.74
N LYS A 110 -18.55 -6.49 20.32
CA LYS A 110 -19.74 -6.29 21.17
C LYS A 110 -19.56 -5.29 22.33
N ALA A 111 -18.99 -4.13 22.09
CA ALA A 111 -19.15 -3.02 23.03
C ALA A 111 -20.65 -2.75 23.15
N VAL A 112 -21.15 -2.82 24.37
CA VAL A 112 -22.55 -2.62 24.73
C VAL A 112 -23.11 -1.44 23.96
N THR A 113 -23.88 -1.73 22.90
CA THR A 113 -24.52 -0.71 22.10
C THR A 113 -25.40 0.11 23.03
N SER A 114 -25.00 1.34 23.30
CA SER A 114 -25.78 2.21 24.20
C SER A 114 -27.20 2.33 23.63
N LYS A 115 -28.20 1.87 24.39
CA LYS A 115 -29.62 2.02 24.01
C LYS A 115 -30.02 3.48 23.81
N ARG A 116 -29.24 4.42 24.38
CA ARG A 116 -29.43 5.86 24.25
C ARG A 116 -28.09 6.53 23.97
N PRO A 117 -27.73 6.75 22.74
CA PRO A 117 -26.47 7.39 22.37
C PRO A 117 -26.42 8.82 22.92
N ARG A 118 -25.30 9.19 23.51
CA ARG A 118 -25.05 10.52 24.10
C ARG A 118 -23.99 11.29 23.28
N ARG A 119 -23.13 10.56 22.55
CA ARG A 119 -22.04 11.09 21.73
C ARG A 119 -22.11 10.47 20.34
N VAL A 120 -21.50 11.11 19.35
CA VAL A 120 -21.39 10.58 17.99
C VAL A 120 -20.66 9.23 17.97
N GLU A 121 -19.62 9.08 18.79
CA GLU A 121 -18.87 7.83 18.97
C GLU A 121 -19.73 6.63 19.43
N ASP A 122 -20.91 6.89 19.98
CA ASP A 122 -21.88 5.84 20.32
C ASP A 122 -22.66 5.34 19.09
N LEU A 123 -22.59 6.06 17.97
CA LEU A 123 -23.32 5.78 16.74
C LEU A 123 -22.43 5.14 15.67
N PHE A 124 -21.25 5.69 15.43
CA PHE A 124 -20.28 5.21 14.45
C PHE A 124 -18.86 5.65 14.81
N HIS A 125 -17.88 5.09 14.11
CA HIS A 125 -16.50 5.55 14.19
C HIS A 125 -16.27 6.69 13.19
N ALA A 126 -15.61 7.75 13.66
CA ALA A 126 -15.19 8.85 12.81
C ALA A 126 -13.74 9.22 13.13
N SER A 127 -12.94 9.34 12.12
CA SER A 127 -11.51 9.65 12.19
C SER A 127 -11.10 10.61 11.07
N LEU A 128 -9.88 11.14 11.18
CA LEU A 128 -9.24 11.80 10.04
C LEU A 128 -8.48 10.75 9.23
N SER A 129 -8.63 10.83 7.93
CA SER A 129 -7.90 10.06 6.94
C SER A 129 -7.21 10.99 5.95
N SER A 130 -6.17 10.52 5.32
CA SER A 130 -5.48 11.17 4.18
C SER A 130 -4.90 10.07 3.31
N GLN A 131 -4.28 10.44 2.19
CA GLN A 131 -3.44 9.46 1.51
C GLN A 131 -2.26 9.08 2.40
N LYS A 132 -1.76 7.85 2.26
CA LYS A 132 -0.57 7.40 2.99
C LYS A 132 0.58 8.37 2.78
N LEU A 133 1.38 8.57 3.83
CA LEU A 133 2.55 9.41 3.77
C LEU A 133 3.45 8.98 2.61
N ALA A 134 3.64 9.88 1.65
CA ALA A 134 4.55 9.70 0.53
C ALA A 134 5.99 9.98 0.97
N ASP A 135 6.96 9.31 0.37
CA ASP A 135 8.36 9.63 0.58
C ASP A 135 8.64 11.09 0.16
N LEU A 136 9.50 11.77 0.94
CA LEU A 136 9.85 13.17 0.69
C LEU A 136 10.43 13.38 -0.72
N ASP A 137 11.14 12.39 -1.24
CA ASP A 137 11.75 12.40 -2.58
C ASP A 137 10.73 12.62 -3.71
N ILE A 138 9.46 12.26 -3.51
CA ILE A 138 8.39 12.51 -4.48
C ILE A 138 8.23 14.00 -4.75
N TYR A 139 8.40 14.83 -3.71
CA TYR A 139 8.23 16.27 -3.82
C TYR A 139 9.47 17.01 -4.34
N ARG A 140 10.63 16.33 -4.43
CA ARG A 140 11.90 16.86 -4.96
C ARG A 140 12.20 18.30 -4.51
N LEU A 141 11.94 18.62 -3.25
CA LEU A 141 12.01 19.98 -2.72
C LEU A 141 13.36 20.63 -2.95
N ASP A 142 14.44 19.85 -2.91
CA ASP A 142 15.81 20.34 -3.12
C ASP A 142 16.04 20.86 -4.55
N SER A 143 15.24 20.44 -5.50
CA SER A 143 15.29 20.91 -6.89
C SER A 143 14.43 22.16 -7.16
N ILE A 144 13.75 22.69 -6.17
CA ILE A 144 12.88 23.86 -6.29
C ILE A 144 13.57 25.07 -5.67
N ASP A 145 13.92 26.06 -6.49
CA ASP A 145 14.60 27.29 -6.05
C ASP A 145 13.67 28.51 -6.05
N GLU A 146 12.44 28.38 -6.59
CA GLU A 146 11.47 29.47 -6.69
C GLU A 146 10.77 29.71 -5.34
N VAL A 147 11.27 30.69 -4.59
CA VAL A 147 10.77 31.03 -3.23
C VAL A 147 9.29 31.39 -3.24
N ASP A 148 8.80 32.09 -4.23
CA ASP A 148 7.39 32.50 -4.34
C ASP A 148 6.47 31.27 -4.50
N PHE A 149 6.90 30.29 -5.30
CA PHE A 149 6.17 29.02 -5.44
C PHE A 149 6.14 28.26 -4.11
N LEU A 150 7.30 28.10 -3.47
CA LEU A 150 7.40 27.40 -2.18
C LEU A 150 6.58 28.10 -1.09
N THR A 151 6.58 29.42 -1.09
CA THR A 151 5.79 30.23 -0.13
C THR A 151 4.29 30.01 -0.36
N SER A 152 3.84 30.05 -1.63
CA SER A 152 2.45 29.78 -1.99
C SER A 152 2.05 28.33 -1.61
N LEU A 153 2.91 27.36 -1.86
CA LEU A 153 2.74 25.95 -1.46
C LEU A 153 2.65 25.83 0.07
N GLY A 154 3.57 26.48 0.80
CA GLY A 154 3.59 26.48 2.27
C GLY A 154 2.30 27.04 2.87
N ILE A 155 1.80 28.15 2.33
CA ILE A 155 0.50 28.74 2.75
C ILE A 155 -0.65 27.78 2.48
N ALA A 156 -0.68 27.14 1.33
CA ALA A 156 -1.73 26.18 0.98
C ALA A 156 -1.71 24.95 1.91
N ILE A 157 -0.51 24.41 2.22
CA ILE A 157 -0.37 23.27 3.14
C ILE A 157 -0.73 23.70 4.58
N GLU A 158 -0.34 24.90 5.02
CA GLU A 158 -0.77 25.43 6.33
C GLU A 158 -2.30 25.51 6.42
N GLY A 159 -2.96 25.87 5.32
CA GLY A 159 -4.41 25.81 5.19
C GLY A 159 -4.95 24.40 5.40
N ALA A 160 -4.32 23.37 4.80
CA ALA A 160 -4.70 21.97 4.97
C ALA A 160 -4.49 21.48 6.41
N VAL A 161 -3.39 21.87 7.07
CA VAL A 161 -3.13 21.58 8.49
C VAL A 161 -4.21 22.20 9.38
N ASN A 162 -4.52 23.48 9.17
CA ASN A 162 -5.56 24.19 9.93
C ASN A 162 -6.94 23.57 9.72
N TYR A 163 -7.23 23.13 8.50
CA TYR A 163 -8.46 22.40 8.19
C TYR A 163 -8.54 21.07 8.95
N GLY A 164 -7.46 20.28 8.95
CA GLY A 164 -7.37 19.05 9.73
C GLY A 164 -7.57 19.27 11.23
N ILE A 165 -6.99 20.34 11.79
CA ILE A 165 -7.20 20.75 13.18
C ILE A 165 -8.70 21.09 13.44
N ALA A 166 -9.34 21.82 12.52
CA ALA A 166 -10.74 22.16 12.63
C ALA A 166 -11.65 20.92 12.58
N LEU A 167 -11.35 19.97 11.69
CA LEU A 167 -12.01 18.66 11.64
C LEU A 167 -11.82 17.89 12.96
N GLY A 168 -10.59 17.80 13.43
CA GLY A 168 -10.28 17.14 14.70
C GLY A 168 -11.09 17.69 15.89
N ARG A 169 -11.24 19.00 15.95
CA ARG A 169 -12.07 19.65 16.98
C ARG A 169 -13.54 19.22 16.89
N ARG A 170 -14.06 19.04 15.70
CA ARG A 170 -15.43 18.52 15.51
C ARG A 170 -15.57 17.05 15.91
N LEU A 171 -14.49 16.28 15.80
CA LEU A 171 -14.38 14.91 16.32
C LEU A 171 -14.09 14.84 17.83
N GLY A 172 -14.10 15.99 18.53
CA GLY A 172 -13.88 16.07 19.98
C GLY A 172 -12.42 16.15 20.40
N TRP A 173 -11.50 16.50 19.50
CA TRP A 173 -10.14 16.87 19.89
C TRP A 173 -10.15 18.26 20.51
N GLU A 174 -9.77 18.35 21.77
CA GLU A 174 -9.79 19.60 22.54
C GLU A 174 -8.50 20.42 22.40
N GLY A 175 -7.61 20.05 21.43
CA GLY A 175 -6.30 20.69 21.26
C GLY A 175 -5.28 20.18 22.26
N ASP A 176 -5.51 19.02 22.84
CA ASP A 176 -4.62 18.34 23.75
C ASP A 176 -3.52 17.56 22.98
N HIS A 177 -2.57 17.00 23.72
CA HIS A 177 -1.45 16.21 23.18
C HIS A 177 -1.85 14.81 22.70
N LYS A 178 -3.12 14.44 22.75
CA LYS A 178 -3.64 13.13 22.32
C LYS A 178 -3.95 13.17 20.85
N PHE A 179 -2.91 13.00 20.02
CA PHE A 179 -3.00 13.12 18.56
C PHE A 179 -3.80 12.01 17.88
N TRP A 180 -4.03 10.86 18.54
CA TRP A 180 -4.76 9.72 17.96
C TRP A 180 -6.14 10.08 17.36
N ARG A 181 -6.78 11.17 17.84
CA ARG A 181 -8.06 11.64 17.29
C ARG A 181 -7.95 12.35 15.94
N ILE A 182 -6.78 12.85 15.62
CA ILE A 182 -6.47 13.53 14.35
C ILE A 182 -5.43 12.78 13.52
N GLY A 183 -5.17 11.54 13.88
CA GLY A 183 -4.09 10.72 13.37
C GLY A 183 -2.85 10.77 14.25
N GLN A 184 -2.04 9.72 14.23
CA GLN A 184 -0.79 9.71 14.98
C GLN A 184 0.24 10.58 14.27
N LEU A 185 1.08 11.26 15.06
CA LEU A 185 2.16 12.11 14.58
C LEU A 185 3.33 12.01 15.57
N HIS A 186 4.31 11.17 15.27
CA HIS A 186 5.50 11.02 16.11
C HIS A 186 6.46 12.19 15.94
N TYR A 187 6.72 12.62 14.68
CA TYR A 187 7.57 13.76 14.36
C TYR A 187 6.91 14.67 13.33
N VAL A 188 7.11 15.97 13.46
CA VAL A 188 6.66 16.94 12.45
C VAL A 188 7.57 16.94 11.23
N GLY A 189 8.85 16.60 11.36
CA GLY A 189 9.77 16.41 10.24
C GLY A 189 9.78 14.98 9.71
N TYR A 190 10.16 14.81 8.45
CA TYR A 190 10.46 13.49 7.91
C TYR A 190 11.68 12.89 8.61
N GLN A 191 11.58 11.63 8.98
CA GLN A 191 12.67 10.87 9.59
C GLN A 191 13.31 9.97 8.53
N VAL A 192 14.63 10.10 8.38
CA VAL A 192 15.42 9.25 7.48
C VAL A 192 16.25 8.31 8.35
N ARG A 193 16.07 7.01 8.19
CA ARG A 193 16.98 6.01 8.76
C ARG A 193 17.82 5.38 7.66
N ASN A 194 19.11 5.42 7.88
CA ASN A 194 20.13 4.88 6.98
C ASN A 194 20.74 3.60 7.58
N GLU A 195 19.95 2.65 8.07
CA GLU A 195 20.52 1.40 8.57
C GLU A 195 20.76 0.38 7.45
N ASP A 196 19.94 0.41 6.35
CA ASP A 196 20.06 -0.52 5.20
C ASP A 196 19.83 0.19 3.85
N GLY A 197 20.06 1.50 3.76
CA GLY A 197 19.86 2.26 2.52
C GLY A 197 18.41 2.56 2.15
N TYR A 198 17.44 2.29 3.04
CA TYR A 198 16.04 2.62 2.86
C TYR A 198 15.64 3.83 3.72
N ASN A 199 15.01 4.79 3.08
CA ASN A 199 14.37 5.90 3.78
C ASN A 199 13.12 5.37 4.50
N TRP A 200 13.12 5.44 5.83
CA TRP A 200 11.99 5.01 6.64
C TRP A 200 11.51 6.15 7.52
N ASP A 201 10.21 6.43 7.47
CA ASP A 201 9.57 7.37 8.39
C ASP A 201 8.66 6.62 9.36
N VAL A 202 8.73 6.97 10.65
CA VAL A 202 7.93 6.35 11.71
C VAL A 202 6.43 6.49 11.46
N ASP A 203 6.04 7.56 10.79
CA ASP A 203 4.65 7.88 10.47
C ASP A 203 4.23 7.34 9.10
N LYS A 204 5.04 6.51 8.42
CA LYS A 204 4.78 5.99 7.07
C LYS A 204 3.41 5.33 6.91
N PHE A 205 2.92 4.70 7.98
CA PHE A 205 1.62 4.02 7.98
C PHE A 205 0.53 4.85 8.65
N HIS A 206 0.84 6.06 9.07
CA HIS A 206 -0.13 6.96 9.66
C HIS A 206 -0.70 7.88 8.58
N ASP A 207 -2.01 7.93 8.53
CA ASP A 207 -2.81 8.85 7.77
C ASP A 207 -3.34 10.00 8.67
N GLY A 208 -4.34 10.69 8.29
CA GLY A 208 -4.84 11.84 9.03
C GLY A 208 -3.98 13.07 8.82
N ILE A 209 -3.50 13.71 9.90
CA ILE A 209 -2.81 14.99 9.81
C ILE A 209 -1.32 14.89 9.48
N ALA A 210 -0.70 13.72 9.65
CA ALA A 210 0.74 13.57 9.52
C ALA A 210 1.30 13.99 8.14
N PRO A 211 0.70 13.62 6.99
CA PRO A 211 1.25 14.00 5.69
C PRO A 211 1.33 15.51 5.47
N SER A 212 0.28 16.26 5.85
CA SER A 212 0.27 17.72 5.69
C SER A 212 1.25 18.41 6.63
N VAL A 213 1.35 17.97 7.89
CA VAL A 213 2.29 18.56 8.87
C VAL A 213 3.73 18.32 8.46
N LYS A 214 4.09 17.10 8.05
CA LYS A 214 5.46 16.78 7.64
C LYS A 214 5.87 17.52 6.38
N LEU A 215 5.00 17.58 5.40
CA LEU A 215 5.30 18.33 4.17
C LEU A 215 5.40 19.84 4.45
N LEU A 216 4.60 20.39 5.36
CA LEU A 216 4.70 21.79 5.78
C LEU A 216 6.07 22.08 6.39
N ASP A 217 6.54 21.25 7.32
CA ASP A 217 7.87 21.36 7.94
C ASP A 217 8.96 21.35 6.88
N ALA A 218 8.92 20.39 5.95
CA ALA A 218 9.92 20.25 4.88
C ALA A 218 9.94 21.45 3.92
N VAL A 219 8.76 21.93 3.50
CA VAL A 219 8.64 23.09 2.59
C VAL A 219 9.18 24.35 3.26
N VAL A 220 8.82 24.60 4.53
CA VAL A 220 9.32 25.81 5.24
C VAL A 220 10.81 25.69 5.58
N LYS A 221 11.35 24.49 5.80
CA LYS A 221 12.80 24.27 5.86
C LYS A 221 13.48 24.64 4.55
N ARG A 222 12.92 24.24 3.42
CA ARG A 222 13.46 24.61 2.09
C ARG A 222 13.38 26.11 1.85
N ILE A 223 12.27 26.77 2.19
CA ILE A 223 12.17 28.23 2.15
C ILE A 223 13.27 28.86 3.01
N GLY A 224 13.49 28.36 4.24
CA GLY A 224 14.51 28.87 5.15
C GLY A 224 15.93 28.76 4.62
N ALA A 225 16.23 27.75 3.84
CA ALA A 225 17.51 27.59 3.16
C ALA A 225 17.73 28.59 2.01
N LEU A 226 16.64 29.07 1.38
CA LEU A 226 16.69 30.01 0.25
C LEU A 226 16.48 31.46 0.69
N ASP A 227 15.49 31.70 1.54
CA ASP A 227 15.10 33.00 2.09
C ASP A 227 14.67 32.88 3.56
N PRO A 228 15.62 33.06 4.52
CA PRO A 228 15.29 33.01 5.94
C PRO A 228 14.22 34.02 6.39
N GLY A 229 14.09 35.15 5.68
CA GLY A 229 13.09 36.17 5.99
C GLY A 229 11.65 35.67 5.79
N GLN A 230 11.40 35.00 4.67
CA GLN A 230 10.11 34.42 4.36
C GLN A 230 9.77 33.28 5.35
N ALA A 231 10.73 32.41 5.65
CA ALA A 231 10.53 31.33 6.61
C ALA A 231 10.23 31.84 8.03
N ARG A 232 10.86 32.92 8.48
CA ARG A 232 10.57 33.56 9.79
C ARG A 232 9.12 33.98 9.92
N ALA A 233 8.46 34.37 8.83
CA ALA A 233 7.06 34.73 8.87
C ALA A 233 6.16 33.55 9.28
N PHE A 234 6.46 32.34 8.82
CA PHE A 234 5.77 31.12 9.27
C PHE A 234 6.09 30.80 10.74
N VAL A 235 7.35 30.77 11.10
CA VAL A 235 7.82 30.43 12.46
C VAL A 235 7.24 31.37 13.51
N SER A 236 7.24 32.71 13.27
CA SER A 236 6.67 33.71 14.17
C SER A 236 5.16 33.57 14.33
N ARG A 237 4.45 33.23 13.25
CA ARG A 237 3.00 33.00 13.28
C ARG A 237 2.66 31.75 14.08
N TRP A 238 3.40 30.64 13.92
CA TRP A 238 3.18 29.39 14.67
C TRP A 238 3.44 29.51 16.15
N LYS A 239 4.44 30.31 16.55
CA LYS A 239 4.70 30.63 17.97
C LYS A 239 3.48 31.27 18.65
N GLN A 240 2.69 32.04 17.91
CA GLN A 240 1.50 32.73 18.43
C GLN A 240 0.26 31.83 18.48
N MET A 241 0.28 30.70 17.74
CA MET A 241 -0.83 29.76 17.71
C MET A 241 -0.81 28.83 18.93
N SER A 242 -1.99 28.56 19.50
CA SER A 242 -2.14 27.81 20.76
C SER A 242 -2.28 26.30 20.60
N THR A 243 -1.98 25.72 19.43
CA THR A 243 -2.12 24.28 19.23
C THR A 243 -0.81 23.54 19.40
N PRO A 244 -0.83 22.30 19.94
CA PRO A 244 0.38 21.48 20.06
C PRO A 244 1.13 21.27 18.74
N ILE A 245 0.41 21.17 17.62
CA ILE A 245 0.99 20.97 16.29
C ILE A 245 1.83 22.19 15.88
N HIS A 246 1.28 23.40 16.01
CA HIS A 246 2.02 24.62 15.69
C HIS A 246 3.22 24.85 16.62
N LEU A 247 3.07 24.50 17.89
CA LEU A 247 4.18 24.57 18.84
C LEU A 247 5.32 23.61 18.43
N ARG A 248 4.99 22.42 17.95
CA ARG A 248 5.97 21.45 17.47
C ARG A 248 6.63 21.90 16.16
N LEU A 249 5.86 22.44 15.20
CA LEU A 249 6.39 23.04 13.97
C LEU A 249 7.32 24.21 14.27
N TRP A 250 6.91 25.11 15.19
CA TRP A 250 7.79 26.18 15.68
C TRP A 250 9.09 25.63 16.26
N ALA A 251 9.01 24.60 17.09
CA ALA A 251 10.19 24.01 17.72
C ALA A 251 11.13 23.34 16.72
N SER A 252 10.60 22.64 15.72
CA SER A 252 11.38 22.02 14.65
C SER A 252 12.16 23.06 13.85
N LEU A 253 11.50 24.11 13.39
CA LEU A 253 12.15 25.18 12.60
C LEU A 253 13.10 26.05 13.43
N SER A 254 12.79 26.25 14.72
CA SER A 254 13.64 27.02 15.63
C SER A 254 14.98 26.37 15.99
N GLN A 255 15.18 25.12 15.59
CA GLN A 255 16.50 24.48 15.67
C GLN A 255 17.50 25.16 14.73
N VAL A 256 17.03 25.79 13.66
CA VAL A 256 17.86 26.57 12.73
C VAL A 256 18.05 28.00 13.29
N GLY A 257 19.32 28.37 13.54
CA GLY A 257 19.65 29.62 14.23
C GLY A 257 19.19 30.90 13.54
N GLU A 258 19.08 30.89 12.23
CA GLU A 258 18.64 32.02 11.43
C GLU A 258 17.13 32.28 11.52
N LEU A 259 16.31 31.28 11.89
CA LEU A 259 14.85 31.37 11.88
C LEU A 259 14.27 31.86 13.22
N THR A 260 14.98 31.70 14.33
CA THR A 260 14.57 32.17 15.65
C THR A 260 15.80 32.71 16.40
N SER A 261 15.70 33.92 16.88
CA SER A 261 16.79 34.59 17.55
C SER A 261 17.07 34.06 18.96
N ALA A 262 18.28 34.27 19.46
CA ALA A 262 18.66 33.94 20.83
C ALA A 262 17.79 34.62 21.89
N ASP A 263 17.35 35.86 21.65
CA ASP A 263 16.45 36.59 22.55
C ASP A 263 15.06 35.94 22.61
N GLU A 264 14.50 35.55 21.44
CA GLU A 264 13.22 34.85 21.37
C GLU A 264 13.26 33.50 22.09
N LEU A 265 14.34 32.75 21.96
CA LEU A 265 14.50 31.47 22.68
C LEU A 265 14.70 31.69 24.19
N THR A 266 15.41 32.74 24.57
CA THR A 266 15.62 33.13 25.98
C THR A 266 14.30 33.44 26.69
N GLU A 267 13.34 33.98 25.99
CA GLU A 267 11.98 34.21 26.50
C GLU A 267 11.13 32.94 26.47
N ALA A 268 11.11 32.25 25.31
CA ALA A 268 10.16 31.18 25.03
C ALA A 268 10.45 29.89 25.81
N LEU A 269 11.68 29.37 25.81
CA LEU A 269 11.99 28.06 26.39
C LEU A 269 11.72 27.96 27.91
N PRO A 270 12.08 28.92 28.73
CA PRO A 270 11.78 28.87 30.17
C PRO A 270 10.29 29.07 30.50
N ALA A 271 9.52 29.69 29.56
CA ALA A 271 8.11 29.99 29.72
C ALA A 271 7.18 28.86 29.28
N LEU A 272 7.71 27.80 28.64
CA LEU A 272 6.91 26.65 28.22
C LEU A 272 6.12 26.05 29.39
N GLU A 273 4.90 25.63 29.13
CA GLU A 273 4.10 24.85 30.07
C GLU A 273 4.78 23.52 30.43
N ASP A 274 4.37 22.89 31.52
CA ASP A 274 5.00 21.66 31.99
C ASP A 274 4.86 20.51 30.99
N ARG A 275 3.73 20.41 30.31
CA ARG A 275 3.49 19.32 29.38
C ARG A 275 4.44 19.39 28.15
N PRO A 276 4.47 20.47 27.37
CA PRO A 276 5.44 20.60 26.27
C PRO A 276 6.90 20.52 26.74
N PHE A 277 7.20 20.93 27.95
CA PHE A 277 8.55 20.91 28.49
C PHE A 277 9.05 19.50 28.83
N TRP A 278 8.18 18.58 29.31
CA TRP A 278 8.59 17.31 29.86
C TRP A 278 8.18 16.08 29.03
N ASP A 279 7.09 16.18 28.28
CA ASP A 279 6.55 15.05 27.51
C ASP A 279 7.26 14.91 26.16
N ILE A 280 8.37 14.21 26.17
CA ILE A 280 9.22 14.00 24.98
C ILE A 280 8.55 13.12 23.91
N HIS A 281 7.50 12.38 24.27
CA HIS A 281 6.77 11.56 23.30
C HIS A 281 5.75 12.40 22.53
N ALA A 282 5.13 13.36 23.19
CA ALA A 282 4.20 14.26 22.52
C ALA A 282 4.88 15.48 21.89
N PHE A 283 6.07 15.87 22.41
CA PHE A 283 6.81 17.08 21.98
C PHE A 283 8.31 16.82 21.81
N PRO A 284 8.72 15.86 20.97
CA PRO A 284 10.15 15.53 20.79
C PRO A 284 10.95 16.72 20.28
N GLU A 285 10.40 17.54 19.38
CA GLU A 285 11.09 18.72 18.81
C GLU A 285 11.42 19.78 19.85
N ILE A 286 10.62 19.87 20.92
CA ILE A 286 10.92 20.78 22.05
C ILE A 286 12.16 20.30 22.82
N ALA A 287 12.26 18.99 23.05
CA ALA A 287 13.42 18.43 23.75
C ALA A 287 14.70 18.58 22.91
N GLU A 288 14.60 18.37 21.59
CA GLU A 288 15.71 18.63 20.66
C GLU A 288 16.09 20.10 20.63
N LEU A 289 15.14 21.00 20.43
CA LEU A 289 15.39 22.46 20.41
C LEU A 289 16.11 22.93 21.68
N ARG A 290 15.61 22.48 22.84
CA ARG A 290 16.22 22.83 24.13
C ARG A 290 17.65 22.34 24.25
N ALA A 291 17.97 21.17 23.70
CA ALA A 291 19.35 20.64 23.76
C ALA A 291 20.25 21.32 22.74
N LEU A 292 19.82 21.43 21.48
CA LEU A 292 20.65 21.98 20.39
C LEU A 292 20.93 23.47 20.53
N ARG A 293 19.97 24.23 21.05
CA ARG A 293 20.08 25.70 21.17
C ARG A 293 20.26 26.17 22.62
N PHE A 294 20.75 25.28 23.51
CA PHE A 294 20.93 25.59 24.94
C PHE A 294 21.90 26.76 25.16
N ASP A 295 23.03 26.80 24.43
CA ASP A 295 24.03 27.82 24.57
C ASP A 295 23.62 29.19 23.98
N ASP A 296 22.66 29.24 23.13
CA ASP A 296 22.10 30.47 22.57
C ASP A 296 21.19 31.23 23.58
N VAL A 297 20.69 30.51 24.58
CA VAL A 297 19.84 31.09 25.63
C VAL A 297 20.71 31.89 26.63
N ALA A 298 20.25 33.09 26.98
CA ALA A 298 20.97 33.93 27.96
C ALA A 298 21.21 33.21 29.29
N GLU A 299 22.36 33.43 29.93
CA GLU A 299 22.83 32.71 31.13
C GLU A 299 21.77 32.63 32.25
N LYS A 300 21.11 33.76 32.55
CA LYS A 300 20.07 33.81 33.58
C LYS A 300 18.88 32.88 33.25
N ALA A 301 18.51 32.75 31.98
CA ALA A 301 17.42 31.87 31.51
C ALA A 301 17.87 30.41 31.48
N ARG A 302 19.11 30.12 31.06
CA ARG A 302 19.72 28.78 31.17
C ARG A 302 19.72 28.28 32.62
N ASN A 303 20.15 29.10 33.55
CA ASN A 303 20.15 28.75 34.98
C ASN A 303 18.73 28.45 35.50
N ARG A 304 17.71 29.21 35.05
CA ARG A 304 16.30 28.90 35.37
C ARG A 304 15.82 27.58 34.79
N MET A 305 16.19 27.28 33.55
CA MET A 305 15.85 25.99 32.91
C MET A 305 16.52 24.82 33.62
N VAL A 306 17.80 24.92 33.91
CA VAL A 306 18.56 23.90 34.68
C VAL A 306 17.94 23.69 36.06
N ALA A 307 17.56 24.73 36.74
CA ALA A 307 16.90 24.62 38.04
C ALA A 307 15.52 23.95 37.91
N ARG A 308 14.76 24.23 36.85
CA ARG A 308 13.51 23.53 36.53
C ARG A 308 13.74 22.06 36.21
N ILE A 309 14.76 21.72 35.41
CA ILE A 309 15.12 20.36 35.09
C ILE A 309 15.50 19.59 36.35
N LYS A 310 16.35 20.11 37.20
CA LYS A 310 16.76 19.46 38.45
C LYS A 310 15.61 19.18 39.43
N ARG A 311 14.55 19.99 39.42
CA ARG A 311 13.32 19.70 40.20
C ARG A 311 12.52 18.52 39.68
N GLY A 312 12.70 18.15 38.41
CA GLY A 312 11.93 17.11 37.73
C GLY A 312 10.51 17.54 37.37
N PRO A 313 9.80 16.70 36.63
CA PRO A 313 8.41 16.94 36.23
C PRO A 313 7.46 16.97 37.44
N PRO A 314 6.34 17.72 37.35
CA PRO A 314 5.34 17.78 38.41
C PRO A 314 4.72 16.43 38.74
N ARG A 315 4.31 16.24 39.99
CA ARG A 315 3.65 14.99 40.47
C ARG A 315 2.41 14.61 39.64
N THR A 316 1.80 15.56 38.95
CA THR A 316 0.61 15.37 38.11
C THR A 316 0.85 14.52 36.88
N PHE A 317 2.10 14.26 36.52
CA PHE A 317 2.47 13.34 35.42
C PHE A 317 2.21 11.87 35.77
N TRP A 318 2.03 11.53 37.03
CA TRP A 318 1.73 10.16 37.48
C TRP A 318 0.33 10.04 38.06
N PRO A 319 -0.31 8.88 37.92
CA PRO A 319 -1.63 8.59 38.52
C PRO A 319 -1.64 8.85 40.04
N ARG A 320 -2.83 9.21 40.55
CA ARG A 320 -3.05 9.29 42.01
C ARG A 320 -2.82 7.90 42.61
N GLY A 321 -2.06 7.82 43.71
CA GLY A 321 -1.75 6.55 44.33
C GLY A 321 -0.41 5.93 43.97
N THR A 322 0.29 6.41 42.91
CA THR A 322 1.65 5.95 42.63
C THR A 322 2.56 6.20 43.82
N ASP A 323 3.37 5.20 44.18
CA ASP A 323 4.30 5.28 45.31
C ASP A 323 5.24 6.49 45.22
N ARG A 324 5.52 7.17 46.34
CA ARG A 324 6.32 8.40 46.39
C ARG A 324 7.78 8.15 46.02
N VAL A 325 8.34 7.02 46.46
CA VAL A 325 9.75 6.68 46.16
C VAL A 325 9.92 6.46 44.65
N ARG A 326 8.98 5.72 44.04
CA ARG A 326 8.93 5.47 42.61
C ARG A 326 8.79 6.76 41.79
N VAL A 327 7.91 7.67 42.23
CA VAL A 327 7.76 8.98 41.58
C VAL A 327 9.05 9.80 41.66
N LYS A 328 9.72 9.80 42.82
CA LYS A 328 10.95 10.51 42.99
C LYS A 328 12.07 9.96 42.10
N GLY A 329 12.25 8.65 42.03
CA GLY A 329 13.19 8.01 41.11
C GLY A 329 12.91 8.37 39.66
N ALA A 330 11.64 8.33 39.24
CA ALA A 330 11.25 8.74 37.89
C ALA A 330 11.53 10.22 37.60
N GLN A 331 11.29 11.12 38.57
CA GLN A 331 11.62 12.53 38.45
C GLN A 331 13.16 12.76 38.28
N GLN A 332 13.95 12.03 39.03
CA GLN A 332 15.42 12.08 38.95
C GLN A 332 15.91 11.55 37.61
N TYR A 333 15.35 10.43 37.14
CA TYR A 333 15.65 9.84 35.84
C TYR A 333 15.36 10.81 34.69
N TRP A 334 14.14 11.40 34.66
CA TRP A 334 13.78 12.36 33.62
C TRP A 334 14.67 13.60 33.65
N ALA A 335 14.96 14.10 34.83
CA ALA A 335 15.88 15.25 34.98
C ALA A 335 17.31 14.93 34.50
N ALA A 336 17.82 13.76 34.87
CA ALA A 336 19.15 13.32 34.41
C ALA A 336 19.18 13.13 32.90
N ARG A 337 18.16 12.52 32.32
CA ARG A 337 18.03 12.33 30.87
C ARG A 337 18.06 13.67 30.12
N GLU A 338 17.30 14.67 30.56
CA GLU A 338 17.27 15.97 29.89
C GLU A 338 18.57 16.76 30.02
N LEU A 339 19.27 16.71 31.20
CA LEU A 339 20.60 17.30 31.32
C LEU A 339 21.64 16.57 30.46
N ARG A 340 21.58 15.23 30.42
CA ARG A 340 22.44 14.42 29.56
C ARG A 340 22.22 14.72 28.07
N ARG A 341 20.98 14.93 27.65
CA ARG A 341 20.64 15.35 26.29
C ARG A 341 21.34 16.65 25.90
N ILE A 342 21.38 17.61 26.78
CA ILE A 342 22.09 18.89 26.57
C ILE A 342 23.60 18.67 26.39
N GLU A 343 24.23 17.81 27.22
CA GLU A 343 25.62 17.46 27.03
C GLU A 343 25.91 16.72 25.73
N VAL A 344 25.05 15.76 25.36
CA VAL A 344 25.13 15.00 24.08
C VAL A 344 25.00 15.92 22.87
N ALA A 345 24.23 17.00 23.00
CA ALA A 345 24.13 18.06 21.97
C ALA A 345 25.41 18.94 21.89
N GLY A 346 26.40 18.75 22.77
CA GLY A 346 27.66 19.47 22.78
C GLY A 346 27.70 20.69 23.69
N SER A 347 26.63 21.03 24.38
CA SER A 347 26.52 22.17 25.28
C SER A 347 27.10 21.88 26.65
N ARG A 348 27.66 22.91 27.30
CA ARG A 348 28.24 22.80 28.65
C ARG A 348 27.20 23.14 29.72
N LEU A 349 27.00 22.22 30.63
CA LEU A 349 26.19 22.47 31.81
C LEU A 349 26.94 23.35 32.84
N PRO A 350 26.22 24.16 33.65
CA PRO A 350 26.79 24.79 34.84
C PRO A 350 27.46 23.74 35.77
N ALA A 351 28.59 24.05 36.37
CA ALA A 351 29.40 23.11 37.17
C ALA A 351 28.56 22.34 38.22
N SER A 352 27.65 23.04 38.91
CA SER A 352 26.76 22.42 39.92
C SER A 352 25.73 21.46 39.31
N ALA A 353 25.38 21.61 38.03
CA ALA A 353 24.46 20.69 37.32
C ALA A 353 25.24 19.48 36.77
N ALA A 354 26.41 19.69 36.23
CA ALA A 354 27.30 18.63 35.77
C ALA A 354 27.69 17.68 36.92
N SER A 355 28.10 18.21 38.09
CA SER A 355 28.39 17.35 39.26
C SER A 355 27.16 16.59 39.75
N TRP A 356 25.96 17.20 39.74
CA TRP A 356 24.73 16.55 40.13
C TRP A 356 24.35 15.43 39.14
N LEU A 357 24.49 15.69 37.85
CA LEU A 357 24.24 14.70 36.78
C LEU A 357 25.22 13.53 36.93
N ALA A 358 26.51 13.79 37.13
CA ALA A 358 27.51 12.74 37.28
C ALA A 358 27.16 11.75 38.40
N GLY A 359 26.66 12.25 39.54
CA GLY A 359 26.19 11.39 40.62
C GLY A 359 24.99 10.50 40.26
N LEU A 360 24.08 10.97 39.39
CA LEU A 360 22.93 10.17 38.94
C LEU A 360 23.25 9.19 37.81
N LEU A 361 24.30 9.46 37.02
CA LEU A 361 24.71 8.52 35.96
C LEU A 361 25.33 7.24 36.53
N ASP A 362 25.73 7.22 37.82
CA ASP A 362 26.13 5.99 38.49
C ASP A 362 24.92 5.09 38.81
N GLU A 363 23.75 5.70 39.03
CA GLU A 363 22.49 5.00 39.27
C GLU A 363 21.78 4.60 37.93
N PHE A 364 21.83 5.49 36.92
CA PHE A 364 21.15 5.31 35.62
C PHE A 364 22.17 5.04 34.51
N GLN A 365 22.68 3.81 34.42
CA GLN A 365 23.75 3.44 33.50
C GLN A 365 23.40 3.59 32.03
N GLU A 366 22.13 3.36 31.64
CA GLU A 366 21.65 3.57 30.28
C GLU A 366 21.83 5.03 29.82
N LEU A 367 21.69 6.00 30.72
CA LEU A 367 21.91 7.42 30.40
C LEU A 367 23.39 7.74 30.22
N ARG A 368 24.29 6.98 30.84
CA ARG A 368 25.74 7.12 30.62
C ARG A 368 26.10 6.78 29.17
N ASN A 369 25.50 5.76 28.65
CA ASN A 369 25.69 5.28 27.27
C ASN A 369 24.88 6.07 26.21
N MET A 370 24.13 7.07 26.62
CA MET A 370 23.36 7.92 25.72
C MET A 370 24.29 8.68 24.78
N ASN A 371 24.19 8.42 23.48
CA ASN A 371 24.99 8.99 22.39
C ASN A 371 24.19 9.80 21.37
N SER A 372 22.85 9.86 21.53
CA SER A 372 21.94 10.58 20.64
C SER A 372 21.01 11.50 21.42
N ILE A 373 20.77 12.70 20.88
CA ILE A 373 19.76 13.63 21.42
C ILE A 373 18.35 13.07 21.32
N GLN A 374 18.11 12.10 20.45
CA GLN A 374 16.82 11.44 20.26
C GLN A 374 16.58 10.25 21.20
N PHE A 375 17.52 10.00 22.13
CA PHE A 375 17.36 8.92 23.09
C PHE A 375 16.07 9.03 23.89
N GLY A 376 15.32 7.93 23.94
CA GLY A 376 14.04 7.82 24.62
C GLY A 376 12.86 8.37 23.85
N PHE A 377 13.07 8.87 22.61
CA PHE A 377 11.96 9.19 21.70
C PHE A 377 11.39 7.90 21.10
N LEU A 378 10.13 7.98 20.65
CA LEU A 378 9.57 6.92 19.80
C LEU A 378 10.22 7.04 18.42
N THR A 379 11.30 6.30 18.22
CA THR A 379 11.93 6.19 16.89
C THR A 379 11.44 4.93 16.22
N SER A 380 11.12 4.98 14.93
CA SER A 380 10.76 3.82 14.16
C SER A 380 11.81 2.73 14.27
N GLY A 381 11.40 1.52 14.39
CA GLY A 381 12.21 0.34 14.39
C GLY A 381 12.84 0.01 15.75
N THR A 382 12.47 0.74 16.78
CA THR A 382 12.52 0.24 18.14
C THR A 382 11.17 0.41 18.84
N ALA A 383 10.04 0.28 18.15
CA ALA A 383 9.12 -0.73 18.59
C ALA A 383 9.88 -2.04 18.36
N ARG A 384 10.98 -2.23 19.06
CA ARG A 384 11.38 -3.52 19.49
C ARG A 384 10.09 -4.05 20.08
N TRP A 385 9.46 -5.01 19.40
CA TRP A 385 8.88 -6.05 20.18
C TRP A 385 9.94 -6.27 21.23
N VAL A 386 9.68 -5.89 22.48
CA VAL A 386 10.43 -6.48 23.57
C VAL A 386 9.99 -7.92 23.47
N LYS A 387 10.71 -8.66 22.58
CA LYS A 387 10.63 -10.10 22.60
C LYS A 387 10.95 -10.40 24.03
N PRO A 388 10.06 -11.00 24.80
CA PRO A 388 10.46 -11.56 26.05
C PRO A 388 11.72 -12.34 25.69
N GLU A 389 12.82 -12.09 26.40
CA GLU A 389 14.07 -12.81 26.15
C GLU A 389 13.75 -14.30 26.11
N PRO A 390 14.35 -15.06 25.14
CA PRO A 390 14.11 -16.50 25.06
C PRO A 390 14.20 -17.09 26.46
N ASP A 391 13.27 -17.96 26.79
CA ASP A 391 13.22 -18.49 28.15
C ASP A 391 14.41 -19.47 28.41
N ASP A 392 15.44 -18.99 29.07
CA ASP A 392 16.66 -19.72 29.34
C ASP A 392 16.43 -21.04 30.12
N ARG A 393 15.26 -21.22 30.75
CA ARG A 393 14.90 -22.46 31.45
C ARG A 393 14.88 -23.65 30.53
N PHE A 394 14.67 -23.50 29.23
CA PHE A 394 14.70 -24.59 28.27
C PHE A 394 16.11 -25.06 27.93
N ASN A 395 17.15 -24.25 28.17
CA ASN A 395 18.55 -24.61 27.88
C ASN A 395 19.06 -25.78 28.75
N ASP A 396 18.52 -25.93 29.96
CA ASP A 396 18.94 -26.97 30.92
C ASP A 396 18.11 -28.25 30.82
N LEU A 397 17.12 -28.28 29.90
CA LEU A 397 16.23 -29.43 29.76
C LEU A 397 16.60 -30.26 28.51
N VAL A 398 16.41 -31.56 28.61
CA VAL A 398 16.65 -32.52 27.52
C VAL A 398 15.55 -33.57 27.49
N GLY A 399 15.35 -34.21 26.35
CA GLY A 399 14.44 -35.34 26.19
C GLY A 399 12.98 -34.92 26.40
N GLU A 400 12.21 -35.85 26.95
CA GLU A 400 10.78 -35.67 27.23
C GLU A 400 10.50 -34.51 28.19
N ALA A 401 11.42 -34.19 29.12
CA ALA A 401 11.28 -33.06 30.03
C ALA A 401 11.27 -31.73 29.28
N LEU A 402 12.11 -31.55 28.24
CA LEU A 402 12.11 -30.39 27.37
C LEU A 402 10.80 -30.29 26.58
N LEU A 403 10.40 -31.38 25.92
CA LEU A 403 9.15 -31.40 25.13
C LEU A 403 7.91 -31.10 25.97
N ARG A 404 7.80 -31.67 27.19
CA ARG A 404 6.69 -31.35 28.11
C ARG A 404 6.71 -29.91 28.58
N ALA A 405 7.87 -29.32 28.84
CA ALA A 405 8.01 -27.93 29.25
C ALA A 405 7.62 -27.00 28.13
N LEU A 406 8.03 -27.26 26.89
CA LEU A 406 7.66 -26.51 25.69
C LEU A 406 6.14 -26.60 25.44
N GLU A 407 5.60 -27.82 25.45
CA GLU A 407 4.17 -28.08 25.24
C GLU A 407 3.33 -27.32 26.24
N GLY A 408 3.70 -27.37 27.54
CA GLY A 408 2.99 -26.66 28.60
C GLY A 408 3.07 -25.14 28.46
N ALA A 409 4.21 -24.60 28.02
CA ALA A 409 4.39 -23.18 27.78
C ALA A 409 3.59 -22.70 26.55
N LEU A 410 3.64 -23.46 25.46
CA LEU A 410 2.94 -23.14 24.21
C LEU A 410 1.41 -23.25 24.36
N ALA A 411 0.92 -24.16 25.20
CA ALA A 411 -0.51 -24.30 25.49
C ALA A 411 -1.05 -23.20 26.44
N SER A 412 -0.18 -22.40 27.08
CA SER A 412 -0.61 -21.38 28.03
C SER A 412 -1.21 -20.17 27.35
N ALA A 413 -2.44 -19.80 27.73
CA ALA A 413 -3.05 -18.54 27.32
C ALA A 413 -2.54 -17.41 28.23
N SER A 414 -1.84 -16.42 27.69
CA SER A 414 -1.45 -15.23 28.45
C SER A 414 -2.47 -14.11 28.31
N SER A 415 -2.76 -13.46 29.42
CA SER A 415 -3.55 -12.22 29.47
C SER A 415 -2.69 -10.96 29.56
N SER A 416 -1.38 -11.07 29.58
CA SER A 416 -0.45 -9.96 29.81
C SER A 416 0.51 -9.77 28.63
N TRP A 417 0.61 -8.56 28.13
CA TRP A 417 1.58 -8.16 27.08
C TRP A 417 3.05 -8.23 27.51
N SER A 418 3.31 -8.40 28.82
CA SER A 418 4.65 -8.32 29.37
C SER A 418 5.28 -9.67 29.73
N ASP A 419 4.51 -10.75 29.75
CA ASP A 419 5.01 -12.10 30.06
C ASP A 419 4.10 -13.16 29.45
N ASP A 420 4.38 -13.49 28.16
CA ASP A 420 3.70 -14.55 27.43
C ASP A 420 4.59 -15.78 27.36
N PRO A 421 4.31 -16.85 28.13
CA PRO A 421 5.10 -18.07 28.10
C PRO A 421 5.16 -18.73 26.71
N ALA A 422 4.06 -18.64 25.94
CA ALA A 422 3.98 -19.23 24.60
C ALA A 422 4.91 -18.48 23.61
N GLU A 423 4.95 -17.15 23.69
CA GLU A 423 5.84 -16.34 22.87
C GLU A 423 7.32 -16.57 23.22
N ARG A 424 7.64 -16.66 24.52
CA ARG A 424 9.01 -16.96 25.00
C ARG A 424 9.48 -18.35 24.56
N ALA A 425 8.60 -19.35 24.64
CA ALA A 425 8.90 -20.70 24.12
C ALA A 425 9.09 -20.68 22.59
N SER A 426 8.24 -19.94 21.87
CA SER A 426 8.34 -19.77 20.43
C SER A 426 9.65 -19.11 20.01
N ASP A 427 10.07 -18.06 20.73
CA ASP A 427 11.35 -17.37 20.47
C ASP A 427 12.54 -18.25 20.79
N TRP A 428 12.45 -19.08 21.84
CA TRP A 428 13.49 -20.06 22.13
C TRP A 428 13.62 -21.08 21.01
N ILE A 429 12.52 -21.64 20.50
CA ILE A 429 12.52 -22.58 19.36
C ILE A 429 13.18 -21.97 18.13
N ARG A 430 12.93 -20.68 17.85
CA ARG A 430 13.53 -19.97 16.70
C ARG A 430 15.00 -19.62 16.88
N SER A 431 15.53 -19.66 18.11
CA SER A 431 16.88 -19.19 18.40
C SER A 431 17.91 -20.27 18.13
N GLY A 432 18.98 -19.91 17.41
CA GLY A 432 20.11 -20.82 17.14
C GLY A 432 19.70 -22.14 16.47
N ASP A 433 20.23 -23.25 16.95
CA ASP A 433 19.95 -24.59 16.43
C ASP A 433 18.83 -25.34 17.20
N ASN A 434 18.04 -24.62 18.02
CA ASN A 434 17.06 -25.25 18.89
C ASN A 434 15.96 -26.01 18.12
N ALA A 435 15.57 -25.54 16.93
CA ALA A 435 14.65 -26.29 16.07
C ALA A 435 15.22 -27.67 15.66
N SER A 436 16.51 -27.76 15.36
CA SER A 436 17.19 -29.02 15.05
C SER A 436 17.32 -29.90 16.29
N LEU A 437 17.54 -29.33 17.46
CA LEU A 437 17.52 -30.02 18.74
C LEU A 437 16.13 -30.64 18.99
N ILE A 438 15.05 -29.86 18.82
CA ILE A 438 13.69 -30.36 18.97
C ILE A 438 13.41 -31.52 18.03
N LEU A 439 13.86 -31.46 16.77
CA LEU A 439 13.72 -32.59 15.85
C LEU A 439 14.33 -33.85 16.42
N SER A 440 15.53 -33.78 16.99
CA SER A 440 16.21 -34.93 17.59
C SER A 440 15.50 -35.45 18.84
N GLU A 441 14.90 -34.53 19.61
CA GLU A 441 14.12 -34.92 20.80
C GLU A 441 12.76 -35.54 20.43
N LEU A 442 12.11 -35.07 19.38
CA LEU A 442 10.89 -35.66 18.83
C LEU A 442 11.14 -37.06 18.26
N GLU A 443 12.31 -37.31 17.62
CA GLU A 443 12.70 -38.61 17.16
C GLU A 443 12.96 -39.59 18.30
N ALA A 444 13.55 -39.11 19.38
CA ALA A 444 13.83 -39.92 20.57
C ALA A 444 12.57 -40.18 21.41
N ALA A 445 11.55 -39.33 21.27
CA ALA A 445 10.31 -39.45 22.03
C ALA A 445 9.45 -40.62 21.54
N ARG A 446 8.61 -41.12 22.44
CA ARG A 446 7.66 -42.17 22.12
C ARG A 446 6.71 -41.69 20.98
N ASP A 447 6.48 -42.56 20.00
CA ASP A 447 5.57 -42.35 18.87
C ASP A 447 5.84 -41.02 18.14
N GLY A 448 7.14 -40.64 18.01
CA GLY A 448 7.52 -39.38 17.32
C GLY A 448 7.02 -38.11 18.00
N GLY A 449 6.85 -38.12 19.30
CA GLY A 449 6.34 -36.95 20.02
C GLY A 449 4.82 -36.71 19.84
N ALA A 450 4.05 -37.77 19.71
CA ALA A 450 2.60 -37.72 19.51
C ALA A 450 1.83 -36.97 20.63
N GLU A 451 2.40 -36.85 21.82
CA GLU A 451 1.80 -36.10 22.96
C GLU A 451 2.06 -34.59 22.91
N PHE A 452 2.77 -34.05 21.89
CA PHE A 452 3.25 -32.66 21.83
C PHE A 452 2.75 -31.87 20.61
N PRO A 453 1.43 -31.71 20.40
CA PRO A 453 0.89 -31.05 19.21
C PRO A 453 1.27 -29.56 19.07
N ASN A 454 1.32 -28.80 20.16
CA ASN A 454 1.70 -27.38 20.09
C ASN A 454 3.20 -27.23 19.76
N THR A 455 4.01 -28.14 20.23
CA THR A 455 5.44 -28.22 19.89
C THR A 455 5.63 -28.54 18.41
N TRP A 456 4.85 -29.46 17.84
CA TRP A 456 4.84 -29.79 16.42
C TRP A 456 4.39 -28.59 15.56
N ASP A 457 3.34 -27.90 15.96
CA ASP A 457 2.90 -26.68 15.26
C ASP A 457 4.01 -25.64 15.23
N ARG A 458 4.58 -25.33 16.39
CA ARG A 458 5.59 -24.29 16.50
C ARG A 458 6.91 -24.68 15.85
N PHE A 459 7.30 -25.95 15.91
CA PHE A 459 8.43 -26.50 15.15
C PHE A 459 8.24 -26.26 13.65
N GLY A 460 7.05 -26.54 13.12
CA GLY A 460 6.74 -26.36 11.71
C GLY A 460 6.89 -24.92 11.25
N TRP A 461 6.55 -23.95 12.07
CA TRP A 461 6.75 -22.52 11.78
C TRP A 461 8.21 -22.05 11.91
N SER A 462 9.03 -22.74 12.67
CA SER A 462 10.35 -22.27 13.08
C SER A 462 11.49 -22.97 12.33
N HIS A 463 11.30 -24.22 11.94
CA HIS A 463 12.32 -25.03 11.28
C HIS A 463 12.33 -24.81 9.77
N ASN A 464 12.95 -23.70 9.34
CA ASN A 464 13.05 -23.32 7.93
C ASN A 464 14.32 -23.87 7.29
N PRO A 465 14.32 -24.14 5.97
CA PRO A 465 15.53 -24.58 5.27
C PRO A 465 16.58 -23.46 5.31
N PRO A 466 17.83 -23.77 5.61
CA PRO A 466 18.92 -22.82 5.56
C PRO A 466 19.20 -22.45 4.09
N ASN A 467 19.39 -21.19 3.83
CA ASN A 467 19.73 -20.53 2.56
C ASN A 467 19.31 -21.24 1.25
N ARG A 468 18.51 -20.56 0.43
CA ARG A 468 17.99 -21.06 -0.86
C ARG A 468 19.05 -21.61 -1.83
N ASP A 469 20.30 -21.18 -1.72
CA ASP A 469 21.38 -21.58 -2.62
C ASP A 469 21.92 -22.99 -2.34
N ASN A 470 21.62 -23.59 -1.18
CA ASN A 470 22.09 -24.91 -0.74
C ASN A 470 20.98 -25.94 -0.51
N GLU A 471 19.74 -25.68 -0.94
CA GLU A 471 18.59 -26.56 -0.70
C GLU A 471 18.77 -28.01 -1.22
N GLY A 472 19.62 -28.21 -2.23
CA GLY A 472 19.92 -29.51 -2.79
C GLY A 472 20.98 -30.35 -2.02
N ALA A 473 21.52 -29.84 -0.93
CA ALA A 473 22.58 -30.56 -0.18
C ALA A 473 22.05 -31.87 0.39
N PRO A 474 22.87 -32.95 0.39
CA PRO A 474 22.49 -34.29 0.92
C PRO A 474 22.01 -34.24 2.38
N GLU A 475 22.47 -33.27 3.14
CA GLU A 475 22.09 -33.06 4.54
C GLU A 475 20.65 -32.59 4.69
N HIS A 476 20.23 -31.66 3.81
CA HIS A 476 18.85 -31.15 3.77
C HIS A 476 17.86 -32.26 3.39
N ARG A 477 18.22 -33.12 2.44
CA ARG A 477 17.40 -34.30 2.08
C ARG A 477 17.22 -35.22 3.26
N ARG A 478 18.29 -35.52 4.00
CA ARG A 478 18.22 -36.37 5.21
C ARG A 478 17.31 -35.76 6.25
N THR A 479 17.41 -34.45 6.47
CA THR A 479 16.54 -33.72 7.40
C THR A 479 15.08 -33.79 6.96
N GLY A 480 14.79 -33.52 5.68
CA GLY A 480 13.44 -33.65 5.11
C GLY A 480 12.86 -35.07 5.28
N ASP A 481 13.65 -36.12 4.95
CA ASP A 481 13.20 -37.50 5.10
C ASP A 481 12.95 -37.87 6.56
N ARG A 482 13.77 -37.41 7.53
CA ARG A 482 13.56 -37.61 8.96
C ARG A 482 12.21 -37.03 9.42
N VAL A 483 11.92 -35.79 9.07
CA VAL A 483 10.65 -35.15 9.47
C VAL A 483 9.46 -35.84 8.80
N LEU A 484 9.55 -36.17 7.50
CA LEU A 484 8.47 -36.89 6.81
C LEU A 484 8.19 -38.26 7.43
N ALA A 485 9.24 -39.00 7.83
CA ALA A 485 9.08 -40.28 8.51
C ALA A 485 8.36 -40.13 9.86
N LEU A 486 8.63 -39.07 10.62
CA LEU A 486 7.92 -38.79 11.86
C LEU A 486 6.46 -38.41 11.58
N LEU A 487 6.22 -37.55 10.62
CA LEU A 487 4.86 -37.11 10.23
C LEU A 487 4.00 -38.30 9.77
N GLU A 488 4.60 -39.31 9.13
CA GLU A 488 3.90 -40.53 8.75
C GLU A 488 3.39 -41.31 9.97
N LEU A 489 4.13 -41.29 11.09
CA LEU A 489 3.78 -42.01 12.33
C LEU A 489 2.76 -41.26 13.20
N LEU A 490 2.71 -39.90 13.16
CA LEU A 490 1.86 -39.12 14.05
C LEU A 490 0.38 -39.50 13.94
N PRO A 491 -0.36 -39.65 15.04
CA PRO A 491 -1.80 -39.86 15.02
C PRO A 491 -2.56 -38.58 14.58
N ALA A 492 -3.77 -38.75 14.05
CA ALA A 492 -4.61 -37.62 13.64
C ALA A 492 -4.85 -36.61 14.77
N ALA A 493 -5.05 -37.07 15.99
CA ALA A 493 -5.26 -36.23 17.17
C ALA A 493 -4.09 -35.28 17.48
N THR A 494 -2.89 -35.58 17.05
CA THR A 494 -1.71 -34.70 17.14
C THR A 494 -1.64 -33.75 15.92
N VAL A 495 -1.94 -34.30 14.74
CA VAL A 495 -1.86 -33.54 13.48
C VAL A 495 -2.93 -32.48 13.38
N GLU A 496 -4.17 -32.75 13.83
CA GLU A 496 -5.28 -31.80 13.76
C GLU A 496 -4.95 -30.44 14.38
N PRO A 497 -4.52 -30.32 15.65
CA PRO A 497 -4.16 -29.03 16.23
C PRO A 497 -2.86 -28.43 15.67
N ALA A 498 -1.95 -29.27 15.11
CA ALA A 498 -0.67 -28.83 14.56
C ALA A 498 -0.68 -28.61 13.05
N ILE A 499 -1.81 -28.73 12.37
CA ILE A 499 -1.89 -28.80 10.90
C ILE A 499 -1.34 -27.53 10.23
N GLN A 500 -1.48 -26.35 10.84
CA GLN A 500 -0.99 -25.13 10.27
C GLN A 500 0.54 -25.08 10.22
N GLY A 501 1.21 -25.41 11.31
CA GLY A 501 2.67 -25.49 11.36
C GLY A 501 3.21 -26.64 10.51
N ILE A 502 2.60 -27.82 10.55
CA ILE A 502 3.03 -28.97 9.74
C ILE A 502 2.95 -28.65 8.24
N THR A 503 1.83 -28.09 7.75
CA THR A 503 1.69 -27.73 6.34
C THR A 503 2.59 -26.57 5.95
N HIS A 504 2.86 -25.63 6.86
CA HIS A 504 3.85 -24.57 6.65
C HIS A 504 5.25 -25.18 6.47
N TRP A 505 5.63 -26.13 7.33
CA TRP A 505 6.91 -26.81 7.20
C TRP A 505 7.06 -27.49 5.84
N ILE A 506 6.08 -28.33 5.43
CA ILE A 506 6.12 -29.04 4.15
C ILE A 506 6.24 -28.07 2.97
N SER A 507 5.50 -26.95 3.00
CA SER A 507 5.57 -25.91 1.98
C SER A 507 6.92 -25.18 1.96
N SER A 508 7.50 -24.88 3.13
CA SER A 508 8.82 -24.24 3.21
C SER A 508 9.95 -25.14 2.72
N TRP A 509 9.81 -26.44 2.89
CA TRP A 509 10.76 -27.45 2.45
C TRP A 509 10.38 -28.10 1.09
N GLU A 510 9.48 -27.51 0.31
CA GLU A 510 8.90 -28.12 -0.90
C GLU A 510 9.94 -28.67 -1.86
N ARG A 511 11.04 -27.95 -2.12
CA ARG A 511 12.11 -28.37 -3.05
C ARG A 511 12.87 -29.63 -2.58
N VAL A 512 12.88 -29.88 -1.28
CA VAL A 512 13.49 -31.03 -0.67
C VAL A 512 12.52 -32.21 -0.62
N VAL A 513 11.32 -31.93 -0.07
CA VAL A 513 10.33 -32.99 0.20
C VAL A 513 9.72 -33.58 -1.07
N THR A 514 9.64 -32.80 -2.16
CA THR A 514 9.15 -33.28 -3.47
C THR A 514 10.03 -34.39 -4.08
N GLN A 515 11.25 -34.54 -3.59
CA GLN A 515 12.17 -35.60 -4.02
C GLN A 515 12.10 -36.86 -3.13
N SER A 516 11.34 -36.80 -2.01
CA SER A 516 11.22 -37.92 -1.07
C SER A 516 10.13 -38.90 -1.48
N PRO A 517 10.41 -40.22 -1.44
CA PRO A 517 9.37 -41.21 -1.73
C PRO A 517 8.26 -41.27 -0.67
N THR A 518 8.50 -40.75 0.54
CA THR A 518 7.55 -40.76 1.66
C THR A 518 6.51 -39.62 1.55
N LEU A 519 6.76 -38.60 0.71
CA LEU A 519 5.90 -37.44 0.59
C LEU A 519 4.44 -37.80 0.32
N LEU A 520 4.18 -38.73 -0.60
CA LEU A 520 2.82 -39.11 -0.96
C LEU A 520 2.04 -39.63 0.24
N ALA A 521 2.63 -40.53 1.00
CA ALA A 521 1.97 -41.15 2.16
C ALA A 521 1.62 -40.09 3.21
N VAL A 522 2.55 -39.17 3.48
CA VAL A 522 2.33 -38.04 4.39
C VAL A 522 1.29 -37.11 3.83
N TRP A 523 1.36 -36.74 2.56
CA TRP A 523 0.41 -35.80 1.93
C TRP A 523 -1.02 -36.37 1.98
N ILE A 524 -1.23 -37.63 1.61
CA ILE A 524 -2.56 -38.29 1.66
C ILE A 524 -3.11 -38.31 3.09
N LYS A 525 -2.26 -38.54 4.09
CA LYS A 525 -2.65 -38.51 5.49
C LYS A 525 -3.06 -37.13 5.95
N LEU A 526 -2.31 -36.09 5.58
CA LEU A 526 -2.56 -34.71 5.99
C LEU A 526 -3.73 -34.06 5.25
N TRP A 527 -3.98 -34.46 4.01
CA TRP A 527 -4.95 -33.85 3.13
C TRP A 527 -6.36 -33.73 3.75
N PRO A 528 -7.00 -34.81 4.25
CA PRO A 528 -8.34 -34.70 4.84
C PRO A 528 -8.37 -33.81 6.07
N ILE A 529 -7.30 -33.78 6.87
CA ILE A 529 -7.18 -32.92 8.06
C ILE A 529 -7.04 -31.45 7.64
N ALA A 530 -6.22 -31.17 6.62
CA ALA A 530 -6.05 -29.84 6.07
C ALA A 530 -7.36 -29.30 5.46
N VAL A 531 -8.11 -30.16 4.77
CA VAL A 531 -9.44 -29.85 4.21
C VAL A 531 -10.41 -29.47 5.33
N ALA A 532 -10.52 -30.28 6.37
CA ALA A 532 -11.38 -30.02 7.52
C ALA A 532 -11.01 -28.70 8.20
N ALA A 533 -9.74 -28.51 8.55
CA ALA A 533 -9.25 -27.31 9.22
C ALA A 533 -9.46 -26.02 8.37
N THR A 534 -9.31 -26.11 7.05
CA THR A 534 -9.53 -24.96 6.15
C THR A 534 -11.02 -24.64 6.02
N ASN A 535 -11.90 -25.64 5.99
CA ASN A 535 -13.33 -25.45 5.89
C ASN A 535 -13.96 -24.94 7.20
N GLU A 536 -13.35 -25.24 8.35
CA GLU A 536 -13.79 -24.76 9.68
C GLU A 536 -13.38 -23.31 9.96
N THR A 537 -12.38 -22.77 9.26
CA THR A 537 -11.95 -21.38 9.43
C THR A 537 -13.06 -20.43 8.95
N THR A 538 -13.86 -19.98 9.90
CA THR A 538 -14.83 -18.89 9.70
C THR A 538 -14.14 -17.55 9.96
N ASP A 539 -13.26 -17.11 9.08
CA ASP A 539 -12.90 -15.71 9.04
C ASP A 539 -14.10 -14.95 8.46
N GLU A 540 -14.66 -14.02 9.23
CA GLU A 540 -15.77 -13.17 8.80
C GLU A 540 -15.42 -12.35 7.53
N THR A 541 -14.13 -12.25 7.18
CA THR A 541 -13.60 -11.63 5.96
C THR A 541 -13.61 -12.56 4.75
N ASP A 542 -13.68 -13.89 4.95
CA ASP A 542 -13.56 -14.89 3.87
C ASP A 542 -14.88 -15.49 3.44
N THR A 543 -15.99 -15.10 4.03
CA THR A 543 -17.28 -15.39 3.41
C THR A 543 -17.31 -14.59 2.13
N ILE A 544 -17.17 -15.30 0.99
CA ILE A 544 -17.59 -14.80 -0.31
C ILE A 544 -19.07 -14.48 -0.10
N ASP A 545 -19.36 -13.24 0.29
CA ASP A 545 -20.72 -12.79 0.47
C ASP A 545 -21.31 -12.75 -0.95
N LEU A 546 -22.05 -13.79 -1.28
CA LEU A 546 -22.80 -13.89 -2.54
C LEU A 546 -23.66 -12.66 -2.80
N ASN A 547 -24.07 -11.97 -1.74
CA ASN A 547 -24.80 -10.71 -1.81
C ASN A 547 -23.89 -9.52 -2.15
N GLN A 548 -22.59 -9.53 -1.78
CA GLN A 548 -21.63 -8.50 -2.22
C GLN A 548 -21.37 -8.57 -3.72
N ILE A 549 -21.36 -9.77 -4.32
CA ILE A 549 -21.16 -9.93 -5.78
C ILE A 549 -22.28 -9.27 -6.58
N VAL A 550 -23.50 -9.27 -6.07
CA VAL A 550 -24.66 -8.66 -6.73
C VAL A 550 -24.74 -7.15 -6.50
N GLY A 551 -24.13 -6.65 -5.42
CA GLY A 551 -24.16 -5.23 -5.03
C GLY A 551 -22.82 -4.50 -5.17
N SER A 552 -21.73 -5.17 -5.59
CA SER A 552 -20.42 -4.55 -5.71
C SER A 552 -20.40 -3.49 -6.80
N SER A 553 -19.74 -2.38 -6.51
CA SER A 553 -19.41 -1.39 -7.52
C SER A 553 -18.58 -2.05 -8.63
N PRO A 554 -18.81 -1.75 -9.91
CA PRO A 554 -17.96 -2.23 -11.00
C PRO A 554 -16.52 -1.76 -10.89
N GLU A 555 -16.19 -0.94 -9.89
CA GLU A 555 -14.88 -0.32 -9.64
C GLU A 555 -14.07 -1.06 -8.57
N GLU A 556 -14.70 -1.82 -7.67
CA GLU A 556 -14.02 -2.55 -6.61
C GLU A 556 -13.76 -4.00 -7.03
N GLU A 557 -12.48 -4.42 -6.88
CA GLU A 557 -12.17 -5.86 -6.94
C GLU A 557 -12.73 -6.51 -5.68
N PRO A 558 -13.44 -7.63 -5.79
CA PRO A 558 -13.81 -8.44 -4.64
C PRO A 558 -12.56 -8.90 -3.90
N SER A 559 -12.62 -9.00 -2.56
CA SER A 559 -11.51 -9.52 -1.77
C SER A 559 -11.06 -10.88 -2.29
N ASP A 560 -9.74 -11.04 -2.43
CA ASP A 560 -9.15 -12.27 -2.92
C ASP A 560 -9.28 -13.40 -1.88
N LEU A 561 -9.51 -14.59 -2.40
CA LEU A 561 -9.45 -15.83 -1.62
C LEU A 561 -7.99 -16.06 -1.16
N ASP A 562 -7.76 -16.26 0.14
CA ASP A 562 -6.43 -16.67 0.63
C ASP A 562 -6.14 -18.11 0.21
N THR A 563 -5.44 -18.24 -0.91
CA THR A 563 -5.08 -19.52 -1.51
C THR A 563 -3.69 -20.03 -1.12
N LEU A 564 -2.90 -19.23 -0.37
CA LEU A 564 -1.50 -19.53 -0.06
C LEU A 564 -1.28 -19.86 1.42
N ASN A 565 -1.95 -19.15 2.33
CA ASN A 565 -1.68 -19.29 3.76
C ASN A 565 -2.57 -20.31 4.48
N THR A 566 -3.54 -20.89 3.79
CA THR A 566 -4.35 -21.99 4.33
C THR A 566 -3.62 -23.33 4.29
N ALA A 567 -3.97 -24.25 5.18
CA ALA A 567 -3.38 -25.59 5.19
C ALA A 567 -3.59 -26.32 3.84
N THR A 568 -4.80 -26.24 3.27
CA THR A 568 -5.12 -26.78 1.94
C THR A 568 -4.27 -26.11 0.86
N GLY A 569 -4.19 -24.77 0.85
CA GLY A 569 -3.45 -24.04 -0.18
C GLY A 569 -1.96 -24.38 -0.21
N ARG A 570 -1.35 -24.57 0.96
CA ARG A 570 0.05 -25.03 1.06
C ARG A 570 0.25 -26.42 0.50
N LEU A 571 -0.62 -27.38 0.80
CA LEU A 571 -0.53 -28.73 0.26
C LEU A 571 -0.79 -28.77 -1.25
N VAL A 572 -1.67 -27.92 -1.78
CA VAL A 572 -1.83 -27.76 -3.23
C VAL A 572 -0.57 -27.17 -3.86
N GLY A 573 0.09 -26.22 -3.21
CA GLY A 573 1.40 -25.68 -3.63
C GLY A 573 2.44 -26.79 -3.77
N VAL A 574 2.56 -27.66 -2.77
CA VAL A 574 3.49 -28.82 -2.77
C VAL A 574 3.16 -29.79 -3.92
N PHE A 575 1.89 -30.06 -4.18
CA PHE A 575 1.48 -30.84 -5.35
C PHE A 575 1.95 -30.19 -6.65
N LEU A 576 1.70 -28.89 -6.83
CA LEU A 576 2.14 -28.16 -8.04
C LEU A 576 3.66 -28.17 -8.20
N ALA A 577 4.41 -28.02 -7.10
CA ALA A 577 5.88 -28.13 -7.10
C ALA A 577 6.38 -29.56 -7.44
N SER A 578 5.57 -30.57 -7.17
CA SER A 578 5.87 -31.98 -7.52
C SER A 578 5.59 -32.31 -8.99
N CYS A 579 4.87 -31.45 -9.69
CA CYS A 579 4.52 -31.66 -11.10
C CYS A 579 5.77 -31.49 -11.99
N PRO A 580 6.12 -32.48 -12.81
CA PRO A 580 7.34 -32.43 -13.65
C PRO A 580 7.13 -31.48 -14.85
N THR A 581 8.23 -30.95 -15.37
CA THR A 581 8.20 -30.24 -16.67
C THR A 581 7.85 -31.24 -17.78
N ILE A 582 6.80 -30.93 -18.55
CA ILE A 582 6.30 -31.80 -19.60
C ILE A 582 7.22 -31.71 -20.83
N GLN A 583 7.84 -32.84 -21.18
CA GLN A 583 8.64 -33.01 -22.41
C GLN A 583 7.83 -33.78 -23.44
N GLY A 584 7.54 -33.17 -24.59
CA GLY A 584 6.72 -33.79 -25.62
C GLY A 584 5.23 -33.90 -25.24
N ASP A 585 4.57 -34.99 -25.68
CA ASP A 585 3.13 -35.24 -25.51
C ASP A 585 2.85 -36.27 -24.38
N GLU A 586 3.75 -36.41 -23.41
CA GLU A 586 3.61 -37.40 -22.34
C GLU A 586 2.70 -36.88 -21.24
N ASN A 587 1.69 -37.72 -20.84
CA ASN A 587 0.84 -37.43 -19.70
C ASN A 587 1.56 -37.87 -18.40
N PRO A 588 1.99 -36.91 -17.52
CA PRO A 588 2.70 -37.27 -16.29
C PRO A 588 1.80 -37.97 -15.27
N PHE A 589 0.48 -37.80 -15.34
CA PHE A 589 -0.46 -38.39 -14.41
C PHE A 589 -0.82 -39.85 -14.76
N GLU A 590 -0.61 -40.29 -15.98
CA GLU A 590 -0.70 -41.71 -16.33
C GLU A 590 0.51 -42.54 -15.88
N ARG A 591 1.70 -41.92 -15.88
CA ARG A 591 2.94 -42.58 -15.50
C ARG A 591 3.26 -42.52 -14.01
N ASN A 592 2.73 -41.50 -13.30
CA ASN A 592 2.97 -41.29 -11.88
C ASN A 592 1.64 -41.35 -11.12
N GLU A 593 1.35 -42.56 -10.59
CA GLU A 593 0.13 -42.78 -9.82
C GLU A 593 0.05 -41.87 -8.55
N PRO A 594 1.12 -41.64 -7.79
CA PRO A 594 1.17 -40.64 -6.72
C PRO A 594 0.63 -39.25 -7.11
N LEU A 595 1.12 -38.67 -8.20
CA LEU A 595 0.67 -37.35 -8.66
C LEU A 595 -0.81 -37.38 -9.08
N ARG A 596 -1.26 -38.47 -9.72
CA ARG A 596 -2.68 -38.62 -10.06
C ARG A 596 -3.56 -38.65 -8.81
N VAL A 597 -3.18 -39.41 -7.80
CA VAL A 597 -3.94 -39.48 -6.53
C VAL A 597 -4.03 -38.13 -5.85
N MET A 598 -2.92 -37.37 -5.77
CA MET A 598 -2.93 -36.01 -5.19
C MET A 598 -3.85 -35.09 -6.00
N ARG A 599 -3.72 -35.05 -7.33
CA ARG A 599 -4.54 -34.24 -8.24
C ARG A 599 -6.04 -34.52 -8.07
N ASP A 600 -6.40 -35.80 -8.09
CA ASP A 600 -7.80 -36.22 -8.03
C ASP A 600 -8.39 -36.00 -6.62
N SER A 601 -7.59 -36.10 -5.56
CA SER A 601 -7.97 -35.72 -4.19
C SER A 601 -8.25 -34.24 -4.04
N ILE A 602 -7.46 -33.37 -4.71
CA ILE A 602 -7.65 -31.92 -4.68
C ILE A 602 -9.01 -31.56 -5.33
N ILE A 603 -9.33 -32.15 -6.47
CA ILE A 603 -10.59 -31.91 -7.16
C ILE A 603 -11.81 -32.46 -6.42
N ALA A 604 -11.63 -33.57 -5.70
CA ALA A 604 -12.70 -34.21 -4.92
C ALA A 604 -13.03 -33.48 -3.61
N ALA A 605 -12.23 -32.50 -3.21
CA ALA A 605 -12.47 -31.71 -1.99
C ALA A 605 -13.68 -30.78 -2.17
N ASP A 606 -14.46 -30.64 -1.08
CA ASP A 606 -15.65 -29.79 -1.03
C ASP A 606 -15.39 -28.45 -0.30
N GLY A 607 -16.34 -27.53 -0.41
CA GLY A 607 -16.35 -26.28 0.32
C GLY A 607 -15.20 -25.33 -0.05
N LYS A 608 -14.74 -24.52 0.90
CA LYS A 608 -13.65 -23.57 0.74
C LYS A 608 -12.37 -24.24 0.23
N SER A 609 -12.05 -25.41 0.74
CA SER A 609 -10.88 -26.19 0.34
C SER A 609 -10.93 -26.62 -1.12
N GLY A 610 -12.09 -27.07 -1.61
CA GLY A 610 -12.29 -27.43 -3.02
C GLY A 610 -12.17 -26.21 -3.94
N LEU A 611 -12.70 -25.08 -3.53
CA LEU A 611 -12.55 -23.82 -4.27
C LEU A 611 -11.09 -23.37 -4.34
N ILE A 612 -10.35 -23.42 -3.21
CA ILE A 612 -8.91 -23.13 -3.16
C ILE A 612 -8.14 -24.06 -4.09
N GLY A 613 -8.43 -25.36 -4.05
CA GLY A 613 -7.83 -26.35 -4.92
C GLY A 613 -8.02 -26.01 -6.39
N ARG A 614 -9.26 -25.84 -6.82
CA ARG A 614 -9.61 -25.47 -8.21
C ARG A 614 -8.99 -24.13 -8.62
N HIS A 615 -9.00 -23.14 -7.73
CA HIS A 615 -8.42 -21.83 -7.98
C HIS A 615 -6.90 -21.91 -8.25
N ARG A 616 -6.17 -22.67 -7.45
CA ARG A 616 -4.73 -22.88 -7.63
C ARG A 616 -4.40 -23.70 -8.89
N LEU A 617 -5.19 -24.72 -9.21
CA LEU A 617 -4.99 -25.51 -10.42
C LEU A 617 -5.30 -24.72 -11.69
N ILE A 618 -6.31 -23.88 -11.66
CA ILE A 618 -6.71 -23.09 -12.83
C ILE A 618 -5.71 -21.95 -13.14
N GLU A 619 -4.97 -21.47 -12.16
CA GLU A 619 -3.83 -20.57 -12.39
C GLU A 619 -2.77 -21.21 -13.28
N GLU A 620 -2.63 -22.54 -13.23
CA GLU A 620 -1.72 -23.35 -14.04
C GLU A 620 -2.45 -24.10 -15.18
N LEU A 621 -3.60 -23.61 -15.62
CA LEU A 621 -4.41 -24.23 -16.68
C LEU A 621 -3.61 -24.60 -17.93
N PRO A 622 -2.64 -23.77 -18.44
CA PRO A 622 -1.81 -24.15 -19.58
C PRO A 622 -1.05 -25.46 -19.36
N TYR A 623 -0.55 -25.71 -18.16
CA TYR A 623 0.12 -26.94 -17.79
C TYR A 623 -0.82 -28.13 -17.87
N PHE A 624 -2.00 -28.03 -17.26
CA PHE A 624 -2.96 -29.14 -17.21
C PHE A 624 -3.57 -29.46 -18.58
N LEU A 625 -3.81 -28.44 -19.42
CA LEU A 625 -4.23 -28.66 -20.81
C LEU A 625 -3.16 -29.36 -21.65
N LYS A 626 -1.87 -29.13 -21.36
CA LYS A 626 -0.78 -29.85 -22.03
C LYS A 626 -0.59 -31.25 -21.47
N ALA A 627 -0.76 -31.44 -20.16
CA ALA A 627 -0.53 -32.71 -19.47
C ALA A 627 -1.67 -33.73 -19.69
N ASP A 628 -2.93 -33.28 -19.59
CA ASP A 628 -4.13 -34.10 -19.66
C ASP A 628 -5.32 -33.23 -20.07
N GLU A 629 -5.47 -33.00 -21.37
CA GLU A 629 -6.44 -32.05 -21.91
C GLU A 629 -7.88 -32.43 -21.55
N GLU A 630 -8.23 -33.73 -21.65
CA GLU A 630 -9.58 -34.20 -21.34
C GLU A 630 -9.92 -34.09 -19.85
N TRP A 631 -8.96 -34.36 -18.98
CA TRP A 631 -9.14 -34.14 -17.56
C TRP A 631 -9.27 -32.67 -17.22
N ALA A 632 -8.43 -31.79 -17.79
CA ALA A 632 -8.46 -30.34 -17.58
C ALA A 632 -9.79 -29.75 -18.06
N LYS A 633 -10.27 -30.13 -19.23
CA LYS A 633 -11.57 -29.69 -19.75
C LYS A 633 -12.71 -30.05 -18.82
N ARG A 634 -12.71 -31.28 -18.29
CA ARG A 634 -13.78 -31.77 -17.42
C ARG A 634 -13.78 -31.14 -16.04
N ASN A 635 -12.60 -30.97 -15.43
CA ASN A 635 -12.48 -30.62 -14.02
C ASN A 635 -12.14 -29.15 -13.76
N LEU A 636 -11.48 -28.47 -14.69
CA LEU A 636 -11.07 -27.07 -14.56
C LEU A 636 -11.86 -26.14 -15.48
N VAL A 637 -12.13 -26.55 -16.72
CA VAL A 637 -12.82 -25.69 -17.69
C VAL A 637 -14.34 -25.74 -17.52
N ALA A 638 -14.91 -26.92 -17.29
CA ALA A 638 -16.39 -27.06 -17.17
C ALA A 638 -16.98 -26.17 -16.06
N PRO A 639 -16.35 -26.02 -14.86
CA PRO A 639 -16.84 -25.12 -13.81
C PRO A 639 -16.86 -23.64 -14.19
N LEU A 640 -16.06 -23.20 -15.16
CA LEU A 640 -16.07 -21.81 -15.65
C LEU A 640 -17.33 -21.44 -16.43
N ALA A 641 -18.01 -22.41 -16.97
CA ALA A 641 -19.25 -22.20 -17.73
C ALA A 641 -20.45 -21.88 -16.82
N GLU A 642 -20.36 -22.22 -15.54
CA GLU A 642 -21.39 -21.93 -14.55
C GLU A 642 -21.50 -20.40 -14.32
N ASN A 643 -22.62 -19.98 -13.72
CA ASN A 643 -22.90 -18.57 -13.51
C ASN A 643 -23.11 -18.25 -12.02
N ASP A 644 -22.29 -18.81 -11.19
CA ASP A 644 -22.29 -18.67 -9.74
C ASP A 644 -21.05 -17.95 -9.20
N ALA A 645 -20.96 -17.78 -7.90
CA ALA A 645 -19.84 -17.12 -7.23
C ALA A 645 -18.53 -17.88 -7.37
N GLU A 646 -18.59 -19.21 -7.38
CA GLU A 646 -17.43 -20.07 -7.52
C GLU A 646 -16.80 -19.88 -8.91
N SER A 647 -17.61 -19.92 -9.97
CA SER A 647 -17.16 -19.63 -11.33
C SER A 647 -16.50 -18.24 -11.43
N LEU A 648 -17.10 -17.20 -10.83
CA LEU A 648 -16.50 -15.85 -10.82
C LEU A 648 -15.16 -15.82 -10.10
N ALA A 649 -14.99 -16.55 -9.00
CA ALA A 649 -13.70 -16.68 -8.31
C ALA A 649 -12.65 -17.35 -9.20
N LEU A 650 -13.04 -18.40 -9.93
CA LEU A 650 -12.15 -19.09 -10.88
C LEU A 650 -11.77 -18.19 -12.07
N TRP A 651 -12.69 -17.34 -12.56
CA TRP A 651 -12.37 -16.35 -13.58
C TRP A 651 -11.36 -15.31 -13.10
N ARG A 652 -11.41 -14.89 -11.83
CA ARG A 652 -10.37 -14.03 -11.22
C ARG A 652 -9.02 -14.74 -11.16
N ALA A 653 -9.00 -16.04 -10.83
CA ALA A 653 -7.78 -16.84 -10.84
C ALA A 653 -7.12 -16.89 -12.23
N ILE A 654 -7.89 -17.16 -13.26
CA ILE A 654 -7.40 -17.18 -14.66
C ILE A 654 -6.83 -15.81 -15.07
N ALA A 655 -7.49 -14.73 -14.68
CA ALA A 655 -7.11 -13.38 -15.05
C ALA A 655 -5.79 -12.89 -14.40
N ARG A 656 -5.28 -13.57 -13.37
CA ARG A 656 -3.99 -13.24 -12.75
C ARG A 656 -2.78 -13.40 -13.67
N ARG A 657 -2.93 -14.22 -14.70
CA ARG A 657 -1.89 -14.44 -15.72
C ARG A 657 -2.41 -14.15 -17.11
N THR A 658 -1.56 -13.58 -17.94
CA THR A 658 -1.85 -13.45 -19.37
C THR A 658 -2.00 -14.83 -19.98
N GLN A 659 -3.10 -15.09 -20.67
CA GLN A 659 -3.40 -16.37 -21.30
C GLN A 659 -3.02 -16.33 -22.79
N PHE A 660 -2.50 -17.47 -23.28
CA PHE A 660 -1.99 -17.61 -24.63
C PHE A 660 -2.85 -18.58 -25.45
N THR A 661 -2.49 -18.69 -26.73
CA THR A 661 -3.22 -19.38 -27.80
C THR A 661 -3.95 -20.65 -27.34
N LYS A 662 -3.27 -21.61 -26.71
CA LYS A 662 -3.85 -22.91 -26.35
C LYS A 662 -5.01 -22.82 -25.33
N VAL A 663 -4.90 -21.91 -24.36
CA VAL A 663 -5.98 -21.66 -23.40
C VAL A 663 -7.14 -20.99 -24.10
N LEU A 664 -6.86 -20.00 -24.96
CA LEU A 664 -7.89 -19.26 -25.68
C LEU A 664 -8.63 -20.13 -26.72
N GLU A 665 -7.97 -21.17 -27.29
CA GLU A 665 -8.65 -22.18 -28.12
C GLU A 665 -9.77 -22.89 -27.36
N VAL A 666 -9.57 -23.12 -26.05
CA VAL A 666 -10.52 -23.88 -25.23
C VAL A 666 -11.61 -22.98 -24.65
N ILE A 667 -11.27 -21.81 -24.15
CA ILE A 667 -12.18 -20.94 -23.38
C ILE A 667 -12.25 -19.49 -23.88
N GLY A 668 -11.65 -19.15 -25.00
CA GLY A 668 -11.52 -17.74 -25.44
C GLY A 668 -12.86 -17.06 -25.73
N HIS A 669 -13.90 -17.77 -26.17
CA HIS A 669 -15.22 -17.18 -26.32
C HIS A 669 -15.79 -16.72 -24.99
N GLN A 670 -15.58 -17.51 -23.93
CA GLN A 670 -16.00 -17.17 -22.57
C GLN A 670 -15.20 -15.97 -22.03
N PHE A 671 -13.92 -15.83 -22.38
CA PHE A 671 -13.11 -14.63 -22.05
C PHE A 671 -13.79 -13.36 -22.54
N ALA A 672 -14.25 -13.35 -23.80
CA ALA A 672 -14.92 -12.20 -24.39
C ALA A 672 -16.21 -11.82 -23.64
N ASP A 673 -16.98 -12.83 -23.21
CA ASP A 673 -18.20 -12.60 -22.46
C ASP A 673 -17.91 -12.11 -21.04
N ARG A 674 -16.93 -12.72 -20.36
CA ARG A 674 -16.52 -12.35 -18.98
C ARG A 674 -15.78 -11.02 -18.91
N ALA A 675 -15.06 -10.61 -19.94
CA ALA A 675 -14.42 -9.28 -19.98
C ALA A 675 -15.42 -8.12 -19.93
N THR A 676 -16.72 -8.38 -20.18
CA THR A 676 -17.80 -7.40 -20.06
C THR A 676 -18.70 -7.63 -18.84
N ASP A 677 -18.45 -8.69 -18.05
CA ASP A 677 -19.24 -9.04 -16.88
C ASP A 677 -18.88 -8.13 -15.69
N ARG A 678 -19.78 -7.22 -15.35
CA ARG A 678 -19.58 -6.24 -14.28
C ARG A 678 -19.51 -6.83 -12.87
N ARG A 679 -19.80 -8.11 -12.68
CA ARG A 679 -19.61 -8.83 -11.40
C ARG A 679 -18.15 -9.15 -11.14
N LEU A 680 -17.33 -9.16 -12.20
CA LEU A 680 -15.88 -9.17 -12.09
C LEU A 680 -15.38 -7.73 -11.93
N GLY A 681 -14.39 -7.51 -11.10
CA GLY A 681 -13.78 -6.22 -10.89
C GLY A 681 -13.10 -5.70 -12.17
N ARG A 682 -12.74 -4.43 -12.16
CA ARG A 682 -12.17 -3.76 -13.34
C ARG A 682 -10.82 -4.36 -13.73
N GLU A 683 -9.97 -4.68 -12.76
CA GLU A 683 -8.66 -5.26 -13.01
C GLU A 683 -8.77 -6.63 -13.70
N THR A 684 -9.63 -7.50 -13.17
CA THR A 684 -9.92 -8.81 -13.77
C THR A 684 -10.41 -8.67 -15.22
N ARG A 685 -11.39 -7.81 -15.48
CA ARG A 685 -11.91 -7.58 -16.84
C ARG A 685 -10.86 -7.02 -17.79
N SER A 686 -10.00 -6.10 -17.29
CA SER A 686 -8.88 -5.56 -18.06
C SER A 686 -7.87 -6.65 -18.43
N SER A 687 -7.56 -7.57 -17.52
CA SER A 687 -6.65 -8.68 -17.78
C SER A 687 -7.20 -9.66 -18.81
N LEU A 688 -8.50 -10.00 -18.71
CA LEU A 688 -9.17 -10.85 -19.69
C LEU A 688 -9.16 -10.22 -21.09
N LEU A 689 -9.52 -8.93 -21.19
CA LEU A 689 -9.53 -8.21 -22.47
C LEU A 689 -8.13 -8.04 -23.03
N SER A 690 -7.12 -7.79 -22.18
CA SER A 690 -5.71 -7.69 -22.59
C SER A 690 -5.21 -9.00 -23.22
N SER A 691 -5.60 -10.15 -22.68
CA SER A 691 -5.25 -11.45 -23.27
C SER A 691 -5.83 -11.63 -24.68
N LEU A 692 -7.07 -11.18 -24.92
CA LEU A 692 -7.69 -11.21 -26.28
C LEU A 692 -6.99 -10.25 -27.24
N VAL A 693 -6.64 -9.05 -26.78
CA VAL A 693 -5.90 -8.05 -27.55
C VAL A 693 -4.53 -8.59 -27.95
N LEU A 694 -3.79 -9.16 -26.99
CA LEU A 694 -2.47 -9.75 -27.23
C LEU A 694 -2.54 -10.90 -28.24
N GLU A 695 -3.54 -11.79 -28.13
CA GLU A 695 -3.72 -12.89 -29.10
C GLU A 695 -3.95 -12.35 -30.52
N SER A 696 -4.79 -11.33 -30.69
CA SER A 696 -5.03 -10.69 -31.98
C SER A 696 -3.75 -10.06 -32.54
N LEU A 697 -2.97 -9.36 -31.71
CA LEU A 697 -1.70 -8.75 -32.11
C LEU A 697 -0.66 -9.79 -32.53
N HIS A 698 -0.55 -10.92 -31.78
CA HIS A 698 0.31 -12.03 -32.13
C HIS A 698 -0.13 -12.69 -33.45
N ALA A 699 -1.43 -12.90 -33.66
CA ALA A 699 -1.96 -13.47 -34.88
C ALA A 699 -1.58 -12.63 -36.10
N PHE A 700 -1.75 -11.30 -36.05
CA PHE A 700 -1.30 -10.40 -37.10
C PHE A 700 0.19 -10.47 -37.33
N ARG A 701 1.00 -10.39 -36.26
CA ARG A 701 2.44 -10.47 -36.34
C ARG A 701 2.94 -11.77 -37.00
N GLU A 702 2.28 -12.87 -36.68
CA GLU A 702 2.65 -14.21 -37.16
C GLU A 702 2.01 -14.56 -38.49
N GLY A 703 1.09 -13.74 -39.00
CA GLY A 703 0.39 -13.98 -40.26
C GLY A 703 -0.54 -15.19 -40.20
N ARG A 704 -1.09 -15.51 -39.06
CA ARG A 704 -2.02 -16.60 -38.82
C ARG A 704 -3.43 -16.10 -38.52
N ASP A 705 -4.39 -16.98 -38.62
CA ASP A 705 -5.74 -16.68 -38.15
C ASP A 705 -5.76 -16.53 -36.62
N PRO A 706 -6.49 -15.55 -36.07
CA PRO A 706 -6.65 -15.40 -34.65
C PRO A 706 -7.55 -16.50 -34.08
N VAL A 707 -7.22 -16.99 -32.88
CA VAL A 707 -8.00 -18.01 -32.17
C VAL A 707 -9.42 -17.53 -31.90
N ILE A 708 -9.57 -16.28 -31.54
CA ILE A 708 -10.86 -15.63 -31.34
C ILE A 708 -11.08 -14.65 -32.50
N ALA A 709 -12.21 -14.81 -33.18
CA ALA A 709 -12.53 -13.98 -34.33
C ALA A 709 -12.43 -12.49 -34.00
N ASN A 710 -11.74 -11.73 -34.84
CA ASN A 710 -11.53 -10.28 -34.69
C ASN A 710 -12.83 -9.51 -34.45
N ALA A 711 -13.93 -9.93 -35.07
CA ALA A 711 -15.26 -9.34 -34.84
C ALA A 711 -15.75 -9.51 -33.39
N LYS A 712 -15.44 -10.63 -32.73
CA LYS A 712 -15.79 -10.86 -31.32
C LYS A 712 -14.95 -9.98 -30.40
N VAL A 713 -13.65 -9.86 -30.65
CA VAL A 713 -12.74 -8.97 -29.90
C VAL A 713 -13.20 -7.51 -30.03
N GLN A 714 -13.53 -7.09 -31.27
CA GLN A 714 -14.06 -5.76 -31.55
C GLN A 714 -15.38 -5.49 -30.77
N GLN A 715 -16.29 -6.47 -30.76
CA GLN A 715 -17.54 -6.36 -30.02
C GLN A 715 -17.28 -6.23 -28.50
N THR A 716 -16.33 -6.98 -27.96
CA THR A 716 -15.94 -6.91 -26.56
C THR A 716 -15.34 -5.54 -26.20
N LEU A 717 -14.48 -5.00 -27.06
CA LEU A 717 -13.93 -3.64 -26.91
C LEU A 717 -15.01 -2.55 -26.96
N ARG A 718 -16.07 -2.72 -27.77
CA ARG A 718 -17.22 -1.81 -27.80
C ARG A 718 -18.04 -1.85 -26.51
N ALA A 719 -18.22 -3.03 -25.97
CA ALA A 719 -19.04 -3.27 -24.78
C ALA A 719 -18.31 -2.96 -23.45
N ALA A 720 -16.96 -2.94 -23.48
CA ALA A 720 -16.14 -2.63 -22.32
C ALA A 720 -16.37 -1.18 -21.85
N ASP A 721 -16.29 -0.96 -20.54
CA ASP A 721 -16.26 0.39 -19.99
C ASP A 721 -14.96 1.14 -20.38
N ASP A 722 -14.97 2.45 -20.16
CA ASP A 722 -13.92 3.32 -20.67
C ASP A 722 -12.53 2.98 -20.13
N GLU A 723 -12.43 2.67 -18.83
CA GLU A 723 -11.14 2.38 -18.21
C GLU A 723 -10.59 1.02 -18.65
N VAL A 724 -11.46 0.01 -18.77
CA VAL A 724 -11.07 -1.31 -19.30
C VAL A 724 -10.60 -1.17 -20.76
N ARG A 725 -11.25 -0.32 -21.55
CA ARG A 725 -10.85 -0.02 -22.93
C ARG A 725 -9.52 0.75 -22.98
N ALA A 726 -9.31 1.71 -22.09
CA ALA A 726 -8.04 2.44 -21.98
C ALA A 726 -6.87 1.50 -21.60
N ASN A 727 -7.10 0.53 -20.71
CA ASN A 727 -6.12 -0.50 -20.39
C ASN A 727 -5.82 -1.42 -21.59
N ALA A 728 -6.82 -1.72 -22.42
CA ALA A 728 -6.61 -2.45 -23.67
C ALA A 728 -5.75 -1.64 -24.66
N ALA A 729 -5.96 -0.32 -24.76
CA ALA A 729 -5.10 0.57 -25.56
C ALA A 729 -3.66 0.60 -25.02
N GLN A 730 -3.46 0.65 -23.72
CA GLN A 730 -2.12 0.53 -23.11
C GLN A 730 -1.47 -0.83 -23.41
N THR A 731 -2.25 -1.90 -23.51
CA THR A 731 -1.75 -3.22 -23.87
C THR A 731 -1.17 -3.22 -25.28
N VAL A 732 -1.79 -2.51 -26.23
CA VAL A 732 -1.26 -2.34 -27.60
C VAL A 732 0.09 -1.62 -27.58
N GLN A 733 0.22 -0.55 -26.83
CA GLN A 733 1.45 0.21 -26.66
C GLN A 733 2.56 -0.63 -26.00
N ARG A 734 2.22 -1.34 -24.92
CA ARG A 734 3.17 -2.22 -24.21
C ARG A 734 3.64 -3.37 -25.08
N PHE A 735 2.77 -3.94 -25.91
CA PHE A 735 3.13 -4.97 -26.87
C PHE A 735 4.23 -4.49 -27.82
N LEU A 736 4.08 -3.29 -28.39
CA LEU A 736 5.08 -2.70 -29.27
C LEU A 736 6.43 -2.54 -28.56
N SER A 737 6.40 -1.93 -27.37
CA SER A 737 7.61 -1.68 -26.60
C SER A 737 8.32 -2.98 -26.21
N TRP A 738 7.57 -3.97 -25.71
CA TRP A 738 8.13 -5.26 -25.30
C TRP A 738 8.71 -6.04 -26.47
N MET A 739 7.93 -6.19 -27.55
CA MET A 739 8.35 -6.98 -28.72
C MET A 739 9.59 -6.40 -29.41
N SER A 740 9.80 -5.07 -29.34
CA SER A 740 10.94 -4.40 -29.97
C SER A 740 12.21 -4.39 -29.09
N THR A 741 12.06 -4.46 -27.76
CA THR A 741 13.18 -4.29 -26.83
C THR A 741 13.65 -5.59 -26.16
N ASP A 742 12.77 -6.60 -26.00
CA ASP A 742 13.11 -7.85 -25.31
C ASP A 742 14.08 -8.68 -26.15
N PRO A 743 15.31 -8.97 -25.63
CA PRO A 743 16.31 -9.74 -26.35
C PRO A 743 15.92 -11.22 -26.53
N THR A 744 14.93 -11.71 -25.85
CA THR A 744 14.49 -13.12 -25.93
C THR A 744 13.50 -13.36 -27.07
N VAL A 745 12.86 -12.30 -27.58
CA VAL A 745 11.86 -12.39 -28.66
C VAL A 745 12.53 -12.76 -30.00
N ARG A 746 11.96 -13.75 -30.68
CA ARG A 746 12.39 -14.22 -31.98
C ARG A 746 11.20 -14.37 -32.95
N PRO A 747 11.33 -14.02 -34.26
CA PRO A 747 12.47 -13.27 -34.83
C PRO A 747 12.57 -11.85 -34.29
N ARG A 748 13.77 -11.28 -34.27
CA ARG A 748 13.98 -9.89 -33.85
C ARG A 748 13.43 -8.95 -34.90
N GLN A 749 12.52 -8.11 -34.54
CA GLN A 749 11.86 -7.13 -35.40
C GLN A 749 12.06 -5.72 -34.82
N SER A 750 12.18 -4.73 -35.70
CA SER A 750 12.24 -3.33 -35.26
C SER A 750 10.84 -2.81 -34.89
N ALA A 751 10.78 -1.73 -34.13
CA ALA A 751 9.49 -1.17 -33.67
C ALA A 751 8.58 -0.78 -34.85
N ASP A 752 9.15 -0.22 -35.94
CA ASP A 752 8.38 0.14 -37.14
C ASP A 752 7.90 -1.09 -37.94
N GLU A 753 8.65 -2.20 -37.95
CA GLU A 753 8.18 -3.46 -38.52
C GLU A 753 7.04 -4.06 -37.74
N ILE A 754 7.14 -4.11 -36.39
CA ILE A 754 6.07 -4.64 -35.52
C ILE A 754 4.82 -3.77 -35.66
N PHE A 755 4.98 -2.44 -35.70
CA PHE A 755 3.88 -1.52 -35.92
C PHE A 755 3.10 -1.86 -37.20
N ARG A 756 3.80 -1.99 -38.33
CA ARG A 756 3.17 -2.28 -39.63
C ARG A 756 2.58 -3.68 -39.72
N LEU A 757 3.22 -4.68 -39.13
CA LEU A 757 2.77 -6.07 -39.20
C LEU A 757 1.62 -6.37 -38.25
N ALA A 758 1.61 -5.81 -37.05
CA ALA A 758 0.66 -6.18 -36.02
C ALA A 758 -0.29 -5.04 -35.61
N ILE A 759 0.26 -3.86 -35.32
CA ILE A 759 -0.51 -2.80 -34.65
C ILE A 759 -1.41 -2.07 -35.64
N ALA A 760 -0.88 -1.63 -36.78
CA ALA A 760 -1.69 -0.94 -37.78
C ALA A 760 -2.87 -1.79 -38.27
N PRO A 761 -2.69 -3.08 -38.65
CA PRO A 761 -3.81 -3.95 -39.00
C PRO A 761 -4.78 -4.19 -37.85
N PHE A 762 -4.30 -4.29 -36.60
CA PHE A 762 -5.16 -4.42 -35.42
C PHE A 762 -6.03 -3.18 -35.23
N LEU A 763 -5.44 -1.99 -35.30
CA LEU A 763 -6.17 -0.72 -35.15
C LEU A 763 -7.20 -0.52 -36.28
N GLU A 764 -6.90 -0.98 -37.48
CA GLU A 764 -7.79 -0.88 -38.63
C GLU A 764 -8.94 -1.89 -38.59
N ASN A 765 -8.66 -3.15 -38.24
CA ASN A 765 -9.61 -4.25 -38.40
C ASN A 765 -10.28 -4.73 -37.11
N VAL A 766 -9.66 -4.49 -35.95
CA VAL A 766 -10.13 -4.98 -34.64
C VAL A 766 -10.54 -3.86 -33.70
N TRP A 767 -9.76 -2.79 -33.60
CA TRP A 767 -10.13 -1.68 -32.74
C TRP A 767 -11.44 -1.01 -33.18
N PRO A 768 -12.36 -0.67 -32.26
CA PRO A 768 -13.61 0.01 -32.59
C PRO A 768 -13.38 1.34 -33.28
N GLN A 769 -14.10 1.59 -34.39
CA GLN A 769 -13.91 2.77 -35.24
C GLN A 769 -14.83 3.94 -34.88
N GLU A 770 -15.73 3.74 -33.91
CA GLU A 770 -16.72 4.71 -33.50
C GLU A 770 -16.08 5.89 -32.73
N ARG A 771 -16.31 7.12 -33.21
CA ARG A 771 -15.76 8.33 -32.58
C ARG A 771 -16.24 8.53 -31.14
N SER A 772 -17.43 8.02 -30.79
CA SER A 772 -17.99 8.08 -29.43
C SER A 772 -17.18 7.25 -28.40
N LEU A 773 -16.33 6.33 -28.86
CA LEU A 773 -15.47 5.51 -28.03
C LEU A 773 -14.05 6.11 -27.89
N ALA A 774 -13.78 7.22 -28.56
CA ALA A 774 -12.56 8.00 -28.36
C ALA A 774 -12.72 8.84 -27.08
N THR A 775 -12.15 8.36 -25.97
CA THR A 775 -12.26 8.96 -24.65
C THR A 775 -10.90 9.51 -24.18
N ARG A 776 -10.88 10.25 -23.09
CA ARG A 776 -9.64 10.79 -22.52
C ARG A 776 -8.67 9.67 -22.15
N GLY A 777 -9.16 8.59 -21.56
CA GLY A 777 -8.34 7.43 -21.18
C GLY A 777 -7.71 6.73 -22.37
N VAL A 778 -8.50 6.46 -23.42
CA VAL A 778 -8.01 5.88 -24.68
C VAL A 778 -7.01 6.82 -25.38
N SER A 779 -7.28 8.12 -25.39
CA SER A 779 -6.36 9.14 -25.95
C SER A 779 -5.03 9.14 -25.24
N ALA A 780 -5.01 9.16 -23.92
CA ALA A 780 -3.79 9.12 -23.11
C ALA A 780 -2.98 7.84 -23.36
N ALA A 781 -3.68 6.71 -23.55
CA ALA A 781 -3.03 5.42 -23.82
C ALA A 781 -2.43 5.31 -25.24
N PHE A 782 -2.99 6.04 -26.22
CA PHE A 782 -2.48 6.00 -27.60
C PHE A 782 -1.57 7.19 -27.96
N ALA A 783 -1.48 8.21 -27.14
CA ALA A 783 -0.72 9.42 -27.44
C ALA A 783 0.80 9.18 -27.57
N ASP A 784 1.35 8.19 -26.87
CA ASP A 784 2.76 7.85 -26.90
C ASP A 784 3.11 6.73 -27.90
N LEU A 785 2.09 6.06 -28.49
CA LEU A 785 2.27 4.99 -29.46
C LEU A 785 3.09 5.44 -30.70
N PRO A 786 2.89 6.66 -31.27
CA PRO A 786 3.71 7.13 -32.37
C PRO A 786 5.20 7.20 -32.03
N ALA A 787 5.57 7.70 -30.86
CA ALA A 787 6.96 7.75 -30.43
C ALA A 787 7.56 6.34 -30.27
N ALA A 788 6.79 5.40 -29.73
CA ALA A 788 7.20 4.01 -29.59
C ALA A 788 7.36 3.31 -30.96
N ALA A 789 6.63 3.73 -32.01
CA ALA A 789 6.73 3.17 -33.36
C ALA A 789 8.01 3.60 -34.13
N GLY A 790 8.81 4.50 -33.54
CA GLY A 790 10.11 4.90 -34.14
C GLY A 790 9.98 5.46 -35.56
N ARG A 791 10.57 4.79 -36.56
CA ARG A 791 10.54 5.26 -37.95
C ARG A 791 9.12 5.33 -38.55
N ALA A 792 8.17 4.58 -38.00
CA ALA A 792 6.78 4.63 -38.44
C ALA A 792 5.96 5.72 -37.69
N PHE A 793 6.60 6.71 -37.07
CA PHE A 793 5.94 7.77 -36.29
C PHE A 793 4.74 8.39 -37.04
N SER A 794 4.95 8.84 -38.28
CA SER A 794 3.89 9.51 -39.06
C SER A 794 2.74 8.58 -39.38
N GLU A 795 3.05 7.31 -39.78
CA GLU A 795 2.04 6.27 -40.00
C GLU A 795 1.26 5.93 -38.74
N ALA A 796 1.93 5.95 -37.59
CA ALA A 796 1.30 5.69 -36.31
C ALA A 796 0.36 6.84 -35.88
N VAL A 797 0.74 8.09 -36.13
CA VAL A 797 -0.17 9.24 -35.94
C VAL A 797 -1.41 9.07 -36.80
N ASP A 798 -1.26 8.74 -38.09
CA ASP A 798 -2.39 8.52 -39.01
C ASP A 798 -3.32 7.40 -38.50
N ALA A 799 -2.76 6.35 -37.94
CA ALA A 799 -3.53 5.21 -37.44
C ALA A 799 -4.30 5.54 -36.14
N VAL A 800 -3.74 6.37 -35.24
CA VAL A 800 -4.40 6.66 -33.94
C VAL A 800 -5.24 7.93 -33.96
N GLU A 801 -5.06 8.82 -34.93
CA GLU A 801 -5.68 10.15 -34.98
C GLU A 801 -7.19 10.16 -34.70
N ARG A 802 -7.91 9.19 -35.26
CA ARG A 802 -9.36 9.06 -35.10
C ARG A 802 -9.78 8.68 -33.67
N PHE A 803 -8.89 8.09 -32.87
CA PHE A 803 -9.16 7.65 -31.50
C PHE A 803 -8.75 8.70 -30.46
N LEU A 804 -8.20 9.80 -30.86
CA LEU A 804 -7.73 10.86 -29.98
C LEU A 804 -8.80 11.94 -29.78
N VAL A 805 -8.89 12.39 -28.53
CA VAL A 805 -9.64 13.57 -28.07
C VAL A 805 -8.77 14.35 -27.10
N PRO A 806 -9.03 15.61 -26.81
CA PRO A 806 -8.28 16.34 -25.78
C PRO A 806 -8.30 15.63 -24.43
N PHE A 807 -7.13 15.49 -23.83
CA PHE A 807 -6.94 14.90 -22.50
C PHE A 807 -5.96 15.74 -21.68
N ASP A 808 -5.80 15.45 -20.39
CA ASP A 808 -4.91 16.19 -19.50
C ASP A 808 -3.46 15.74 -19.73
N CYS A 809 -2.78 16.36 -20.70
CA CYS A 809 -1.38 16.13 -21.03
C CYS A 809 -0.51 17.22 -20.37
N TRP A 810 0.46 16.77 -19.56
CA TRP A 810 1.28 17.65 -18.72
C TRP A 810 2.63 18.00 -19.37
N SER A 811 3.18 17.08 -20.15
CA SER A 811 4.47 17.26 -20.82
C SER A 811 4.56 16.42 -22.08
N MET A 812 5.60 16.62 -22.89
CA MET A 812 5.92 15.76 -24.03
C MET A 812 6.21 14.30 -23.63
N SER A 813 6.42 14.01 -22.34
CA SER A 813 6.49 12.63 -21.83
C SER A 813 5.19 11.87 -22.04
N ASP A 814 4.03 12.53 -22.00
CA ASP A 814 2.73 11.91 -22.26
C ASP A 814 2.57 11.48 -23.73
N PHE A 815 3.44 11.98 -24.59
CA PHE A 815 3.58 11.60 -26.01
C PHE A 815 4.81 10.72 -26.28
N GLY A 816 5.48 10.22 -25.24
CA GLY A 816 6.70 9.44 -25.36
C GLY A 816 7.94 10.24 -25.82
N LEU A 817 7.86 11.57 -25.85
CA LEU A 817 8.89 12.49 -26.36
C LEU A 817 9.59 13.31 -25.28
N GLY A 818 9.33 13.04 -24.00
CA GLY A 818 9.97 13.74 -22.88
C GLY A 818 11.29 13.11 -22.46
N GLY A 819 12.16 13.95 -21.83
CA GLY A 819 13.46 13.53 -21.31
C GLY A 819 14.55 13.35 -22.37
N ASP A 820 15.72 12.93 -21.89
CA ASP A 820 16.93 12.74 -22.72
C ASP A 820 17.24 11.26 -22.88
N VAL A 821 17.78 10.88 -24.02
CA VAL A 821 18.36 9.58 -24.29
C VAL A 821 19.83 9.81 -24.63
N ASP A 822 20.74 9.27 -23.83
CA ASP A 822 22.19 9.45 -23.98
C ASP A 822 22.63 10.92 -24.11
N GLY A 823 21.97 11.82 -23.32
CA GLY A 823 22.24 13.25 -23.32
C GLY A 823 21.67 14.02 -24.52
N THR A 824 20.82 13.38 -25.32
CA THR A 824 20.12 14.03 -26.45
C THR A 824 18.64 14.10 -26.15
N PRO A 825 18.01 15.29 -26.21
CA PRO A 825 16.57 15.41 -26.01
C PRO A 825 15.80 14.51 -26.97
N ARG A 826 14.81 13.76 -26.47
CA ARG A 826 13.96 12.90 -27.32
C ARG A 826 13.23 13.69 -28.39
N LEU A 827 12.90 14.96 -28.15
CA LEU A 827 12.34 15.87 -29.14
C LEU A 827 13.24 16.05 -30.37
N ALA A 828 14.55 15.87 -30.26
CA ALA A 828 15.46 15.94 -31.39
C ALA A 828 15.19 14.88 -32.49
N PHE A 829 14.46 13.81 -32.16
CA PHE A 829 13.94 12.83 -33.12
C PHE A 829 13.04 13.48 -34.20
N ILE A 830 12.36 14.58 -33.88
CA ILE A 830 11.51 15.35 -34.78
C ILE A 830 12.39 16.19 -35.68
N SER A 831 12.98 15.55 -36.67
CA SER A 831 14.02 16.15 -37.53
C SER A 831 13.61 16.33 -39.01
N THR A 832 12.50 15.72 -39.44
CA THR A 832 11.99 15.84 -40.82
C THR A 832 10.65 16.56 -40.88
N PRO A 833 10.33 17.19 -42.03
CA PRO A 833 9.07 17.88 -42.23
C PRO A 833 7.84 16.98 -42.05
N GLU A 834 7.93 15.70 -42.39
CA GLU A 834 6.87 14.70 -42.29
C GLU A 834 6.57 14.38 -40.82
N ILE A 835 7.60 14.11 -40.02
CA ILE A 835 7.47 13.83 -38.59
C ILE A 835 6.98 15.07 -37.86
N ALA A 836 7.49 16.26 -38.19
CA ALA A 836 7.05 17.54 -37.62
C ALA A 836 5.57 17.83 -37.90
N ALA A 837 5.11 17.57 -39.16
CA ALA A 837 3.70 17.71 -39.50
C ALA A 837 2.81 16.70 -38.75
N ALA A 838 3.28 15.46 -38.60
CA ALA A 838 2.56 14.44 -37.82
C ALA A 838 2.46 14.82 -36.32
N LEU A 839 3.57 15.30 -35.72
CA LEU A 839 3.56 15.79 -34.32
C LEU A 839 2.61 16.97 -34.15
N LEU A 840 2.62 17.94 -35.09
CA LEU A 840 1.69 19.06 -35.03
C LEU A 840 0.23 18.60 -35.01
N ARG A 841 -0.13 17.62 -35.85
CA ARG A 841 -1.48 17.03 -35.87
C ARG A 841 -1.82 16.35 -34.53
N LEU A 842 -0.90 15.52 -34.03
CA LEU A 842 -1.06 14.80 -32.77
C LEU A 842 -1.35 15.80 -31.62
N LEU A 843 -0.51 16.81 -31.45
CA LEU A 843 -0.66 17.83 -30.41
C LEU A 843 -1.95 18.66 -30.62
N ASN A 844 -2.29 18.99 -31.89
CA ASN A 844 -3.48 19.75 -32.16
C ASN A 844 -4.80 19.06 -31.79
N ILE A 845 -4.84 17.73 -31.82
CA ILE A 845 -6.02 16.95 -31.47
C ILE A 845 -6.05 16.67 -29.96
N SER A 846 -4.90 16.45 -29.37
CA SER A 846 -4.76 15.97 -27.98
C SER A 846 -4.77 17.09 -26.95
N ILE A 847 -4.37 18.32 -27.33
CA ILE A 847 -4.31 19.47 -26.41
C ILE A 847 -5.61 20.25 -26.46
N GLY A 848 -6.29 20.38 -25.32
CA GLY A 848 -7.50 21.15 -25.16
C GLY A 848 -7.23 22.67 -25.25
N THR A 849 -8.22 23.42 -25.73
CA THR A 849 -8.14 24.90 -25.85
C THR A 849 -9.16 25.63 -24.99
N ALA A 850 -10.04 24.90 -24.32
CA ALA A 850 -11.00 25.49 -23.40
C ALA A 850 -10.28 26.13 -22.20
N GLU A 851 -10.91 27.10 -21.58
CA GLU A 851 -10.43 27.69 -20.33
C GLU A 851 -10.34 26.59 -19.27
N GLY A 852 -9.17 26.47 -18.60
CA GLY A 852 -8.90 25.41 -17.63
C GLY A 852 -8.34 24.10 -18.23
N SER A 853 -8.14 24.00 -19.56
CA SER A 853 -7.45 22.84 -20.15
C SER A 853 -6.00 22.79 -19.68
N VAL A 854 -5.51 21.57 -19.44
CA VAL A 854 -4.10 21.33 -19.12
C VAL A 854 -3.27 21.52 -20.39
N VAL A 855 -2.18 22.28 -20.28
CA VAL A 855 -1.26 22.57 -21.37
C VAL A 855 0.10 21.98 -21.03
N PRO A 856 0.73 21.19 -21.93
CA PRO A 856 2.07 20.62 -21.68
C PRO A 856 3.09 21.71 -21.38
N MET A 857 3.98 21.45 -20.41
CA MET A 857 4.95 22.42 -19.93
C MET A 857 6.00 22.78 -20.95
N ASP A 858 6.38 21.80 -21.72
CA ASP A 858 7.39 21.82 -22.78
C ASP A 858 6.76 21.96 -24.18
N LEU A 859 5.51 22.44 -24.27
CA LEU A 859 4.84 22.67 -25.53
C LEU A 859 5.59 23.70 -26.41
N ALA A 860 6.14 24.75 -25.78
CA ALA A 860 6.91 25.75 -26.48
C ALA A 860 8.17 25.14 -27.15
N GLU A 861 8.88 24.26 -26.43
CA GLU A 861 10.05 23.53 -26.95
C GLU A 861 9.66 22.62 -28.12
N ALA A 862 8.53 21.90 -27.98
CA ALA A 862 8.02 21.06 -29.06
C ALA A 862 7.66 21.88 -30.31
N LEU A 863 7.07 23.08 -30.16
CA LEU A 863 6.75 23.98 -31.25
C LEU A 863 8.04 24.56 -31.90
N ASP A 864 9.06 24.87 -31.12
CA ASP A 864 10.37 25.30 -31.64
C ASP A 864 11.07 24.19 -32.43
N GLN A 865 10.96 22.93 -31.96
CA GLN A 865 11.46 21.80 -32.72
C GLN A 865 10.71 21.59 -34.06
N ILE A 866 9.38 21.70 -34.04
CA ILE A 866 8.55 21.68 -35.26
C ILE A 866 8.95 22.80 -36.23
N ARG A 867 9.17 24.02 -35.69
CA ARG A 867 9.63 25.18 -36.48
C ARG A 867 10.99 24.92 -37.10
N SER A 868 11.93 24.32 -36.38
CA SER A 868 13.25 23.98 -36.83
C SER A 868 13.21 22.93 -37.96
N ALA A 869 12.43 21.87 -37.82
CA ALA A 869 12.30 20.79 -38.77
C ALA A 869 11.47 21.15 -40.01
N ALA A 870 10.47 22.04 -39.86
CA ALA A 870 9.54 22.38 -40.94
C ALA A 870 9.01 23.82 -40.81
N GLY A 871 9.84 24.82 -41.06
CA GLY A 871 9.53 26.25 -40.91
C GLY A 871 8.25 26.73 -41.62
N ARG A 872 7.80 26.05 -42.67
CA ARG A 872 6.54 26.34 -43.37
C ARG A 872 5.30 26.09 -42.48
N LEU A 873 5.39 25.19 -41.51
CA LEU A 873 4.27 24.85 -40.62
C LEU A 873 3.90 25.99 -39.64
N VAL A 874 4.76 26.97 -39.45
CA VAL A 874 4.47 28.17 -38.65
C VAL A 874 3.25 28.93 -39.17
N GLN A 875 2.97 28.84 -40.50
CA GLN A 875 1.80 29.43 -41.08
C GLN A 875 0.51 28.62 -40.91
N ASP A 876 0.62 27.41 -40.44
CA ASP A 876 -0.54 26.53 -40.17
C ASP A 876 -1.40 27.08 -39.05
N SER A 877 -2.71 26.96 -39.19
CA SER A 877 -3.68 27.38 -38.17
C SER A 877 -3.53 26.59 -36.87
N ALA A 878 -3.19 25.30 -36.97
CA ALA A 878 -2.94 24.43 -35.80
C ALA A 878 -1.70 24.90 -35.01
N PHE A 879 -0.61 25.27 -35.71
CA PHE A 879 0.60 25.78 -35.07
C PHE A 879 0.30 27.08 -34.31
N ARG A 880 -0.37 28.06 -34.98
CA ARG A 880 -0.73 29.33 -34.33
C ARG A 880 -1.67 29.16 -33.14
N ARG A 881 -2.57 28.20 -33.23
CA ARG A 881 -3.46 27.83 -32.13
C ARG A 881 -2.66 27.32 -30.92
N LEU A 882 -1.77 26.36 -31.13
CA LEU A 882 -0.94 25.80 -30.07
C LEU A 882 0.05 26.82 -29.48
N GLU A 883 0.63 27.69 -30.35
CA GLU A 883 1.48 28.78 -29.89
C GLU A 883 0.69 29.77 -28.99
N THR A 884 -0.56 30.05 -29.34
CA THR A 884 -1.43 30.92 -28.50
C THR A 884 -1.72 30.22 -27.16
N VAL A 885 -1.95 28.91 -27.15
CA VAL A 885 -2.18 28.14 -25.95
C VAL A 885 -0.91 28.08 -25.08
N ALA A 886 0.26 27.88 -25.66
CA ALA A 886 1.55 27.88 -24.95
C ALA A 886 1.85 29.24 -24.29
N ARG A 887 1.41 30.36 -24.85
CA ARG A 887 1.59 31.71 -24.30
C ARG A 887 0.61 32.07 -23.18
N ARG A 888 -0.51 31.38 -23.04
CA ARG A 888 -1.50 31.61 -21.98
C ARG A 888 -1.11 30.98 -20.62
N ARG A 889 -0.01 30.32 -20.59
CA ARG A 889 0.52 29.62 -19.42
C ARG A 889 1.19 30.55 -18.39
#